data_964fc8cf3770f2d975bb6343131797e0
#
_entry.id   964fc8cf3770f2d975bb6343131797e0
#
_cell.length_a   1.000
_cell.length_b   1.000
_cell.length_c   1.000
_cell.angle_alpha   90.00
_cell.angle_beta   90.00
_cell.angle_gamma   90.00
#
_symmetry.space_group_name_H-M   'P 1'
#
loop_
_entity.id
_entity.type
_entity.pdbx_description
1 polymer ?
#
loop_
_entity_poly.entity_id
_entity_poly.type
_entity_poly.pdbx_seq_one_letter_code
_entity_poly.pdbx_strand_id
1 'polypeptide(L)'
;MIHAGLGYAQIRNFLTECNLPVMSKSCFQKHEKKIGKIFVSAAEESCKNAQQLEKEISADKELELEVSFDAGWQKRGSGFNYNSLTGHASMIGKQTGKVTCYDIRSKSCKFCEHHEGKKDTVPSHDCCRNWYGSSKSMEPDMAVSMAHKMNDNECPIDVIHADNDSTTMLKLKLDFENLKKKDDQNHTTKGITKSLIELSKRHKELKPGEVIPYLNRCFMYAITQNSSSELEIDEGLSRIVPHVFGDHELCGAVDWCTFKDDPISFKYKSLPNGKPLISEDLRRDLENLIEKYKSKASSLRNLGSTQANESFNHSVATKAPKSKHYGGSQSLASRVSSAVLQKNEGYNYLEQMNEAALLSPGEYTKSIAKKLDSEKLKRKIKRQSREFKKKRTELKKKRNKKERRLNIHEPVSYQSEVATIGLSDTEAITIPSPLKLDGTESFTFFDLETTGLSRVSDITQIAAVHDKKLYQSYVLPRCDISFEASKVTGITCCLAKNKMYVHGKEVDTKSQYESLLDFIEFLKTIPNPILVGHNICNFDMAILSNKLKEFNLFSSFCNVTSGFLDTLKLAKRIFPRNEVDNYKQSTLILKYVGMEYSAHNAIEDVQSLQHLFHQKMKNNCKHIDLHSIYYCSCKSTYDSLVQNKTVSRDTCMRLAKNGISLSHLQIANSRDANGIKLLFQEFNIPTKTASIFVSAFATEQ
;
A
#
# COMPACT_ATOMS: atom_id res chain seq x y z
N MET A 1 -29.71 15.81 -1.88
CA MET A 1 -29.29 14.75 -0.95
C MET A 1 -27.80 14.49 -1.03
N ILE A 2 -27.27 14.03 -2.19
CA ILE A 2 -25.84 13.75 -2.41
C ILE A 2 -25.00 14.99 -2.11
N HIS A 3 -25.39 16.16 -2.67
CA HIS A 3 -24.72 17.42 -2.44
C HIS A 3 -24.66 17.84 -0.96
N ALA A 4 -25.75 17.65 -0.23
CA ALA A 4 -25.85 18.03 1.18
C ALA A 4 -25.24 17.03 2.16
N GLY A 5 -24.65 15.92 1.68
CA GLY A 5 -24.08 14.89 2.54
C GLY A 5 -25.12 14.05 3.31
N LEU A 6 -26.41 14.14 2.94
CA LEU A 6 -27.50 13.46 3.63
C LEU A 6 -27.71 12.05 3.06
N GLY A 7 -27.95 11.09 3.95
CA GLY A 7 -28.42 9.74 3.62
C GLY A 7 -29.88 9.55 3.99
N TYR A 8 -30.42 8.35 3.71
CA TYR A 8 -31.83 8.03 3.96
C TYR A 8 -32.32 8.41 5.37
N ALA A 9 -31.57 8.04 6.40
CA ALA A 9 -32.00 8.25 7.78
C ALA A 9 -32.16 9.75 8.11
N GLN A 10 -31.24 10.60 7.64
CA GLN A 10 -31.33 12.05 7.89
C GLN A 10 -32.51 12.65 7.15
N ILE A 11 -32.74 12.24 5.88
CA ILE A 11 -33.86 12.76 5.10
C ILE A 11 -35.16 12.29 5.67
N ARG A 12 -35.26 11.02 6.06
CA ARG A 12 -36.44 10.50 6.76
C ARG A 12 -36.74 11.34 8.00
N ASN A 13 -35.76 11.53 8.88
CA ASN A 13 -35.98 12.29 10.11
C ASN A 13 -36.38 13.73 9.80
N PHE A 14 -35.69 14.40 8.86
CA PHE A 14 -36.03 15.78 8.47
C PHE A 14 -37.47 15.91 7.94
N LEU A 15 -37.87 15.00 7.02
CA LEU A 15 -39.24 15.03 6.47
C LEU A 15 -40.27 14.70 7.55
N THR A 16 -39.98 13.76 8.45
CA THR A 16 -40.86 13.43 9.57
C THR A 16 -41.08 14.62 10.52
N GLU A 17 -39.98 15.32 10.87
CA GLU A 17 -40.07 16.54 11.69
C GLU A 17 -40.85 17.70 11.00
N CYS A 18 -40.77 17.73 9.65
CA CYS A 18 -41.56 18.68 8.85
C CYS A 18 -43.02 18.18 8.60
N ASN A 19 -43.41 17.06 9.14
CA ASN A 19 -44.73 16.43 8.89
C ASN A 19 -44.98 16.18 7.40
N LEU A 20 -43.95 15.75 6.66
CA LEU A 20 -44.00 15.43 5.24
C LEU A 20 -43.90 13.90 5.03
N PRO A 21 -44.58 13.34 3.99
CA PRO A 21 -44.48 11.91 3.66
C PRO A 21 -43.06 11.48 3.38
N VAL A 22 -42.69 10.31 3.89
CA VAL A 22 -41.35 9.72 3.71
C VAL A 22 -41.41 8.59 2.70
N MET A 23 -40.53 8.58 1.71
CA MET A 23 -40.38 7.47 0.79
C MET A 23 -39.76 6.25 1.49
N SER A 24 -40.01 5.04 0.96
CA SER A 24 -39.35 3.82 1.47
C SER A 24 -37.84 3.84 1.25
N LYS A 25 -37.11 3.09 2.07
CA LYS A 25 -35.64 2.99 1.94
C LYS A 25 -35.22 2.41 0.58
N SER A 26 -35.93 1.44 0.07
CA SER A 26 -35.67 0.82 -1.25
C SER A 26 -35.88 1.81 -2.39
N CYS A 27 -36.98 2.58 -2.33
CA CYS A 27 -37.26 3.65 -3.31
C CYS A 27 -36.14 4.73 -3.29
N PHE A 28 -35.73 5.17 -2.09
CA PHE A 28 -34.62 6.09 -1.94
C PHE A 28 -33.33 5.58 -2.57
N GLN A 29 -32.95 4.31 -2.29
CA GLN A 29 -31.73 3.71 -2.81
C GLN A 29 -31.78 3.55 -4.35
N LYS A 30 -32.93 3.19 -4.92
CA LYS A 30 -33.13 3.13 -6.36
C LYS A 30 -32.89 4.49 -7.03
N HIS A 31 -33.44 5.55 -6.47
CA HIS A 31 -33.22 6.91 -6.99
C HIS A 31 -31.80 7.41 -6.75
N GLU A 32 -31.19 7.14 -5.58
CA GLU A 32 -29.79 7.49 -5.30
C GLU A 32 -28.86 6.83 -6.33
N LYS A 33 -29.08 5.53 -6.67
CA LYS A 33 -28.29 4.82 -7.66
C LYS A 33 -28.46 5.42 -9.07
N LYS A 34 -29.71 5.76 -9.48
CA LYS A 34 -29.97 6.36 -10.80
C LYS A 34 -29.30 7.72 -10.96
N ILE A 35 -29.51 8.61 -9.99
CA ILE A 35 -28.91 9.96 -9.99
C ILE A 35 -27.40 9.88 -9.83
N GLY A 36 -26.89 8.95 -9.01
CA GLY A 36 -25.47 8.75 -8.79
C GLY A 36 -24.68 8.49 -10.06
N LYS A 37 -25.22 7.71 -10.99
CA LYS A 37 -24.59 7.46 -12.31
C LYS A 37 -24.44 8.74 -13.13
N ILE A 38 -25.45 9.63 -13.10
CA ILE A 38 -25.39 10.94 -13.76
C ILE A 38 -24.26 11.80 -13.19
N PHE A 39 -24.12 11.82 -11.84
CA PHE A 39 -23.05 12.56 -11.19
C PHE A 39 -21.66 12.03 -11.55
N VAL A 40 -21.48 10.71 -11.65
CA VAL A 40 -20.21 10.11 -12.02
C VAL A 40 -19.84 10.46 -13.45
N SER A 41 -20.76 10.27 -14.41
CA SER A 41 -20.53 10.60 -15.83
C SER A 41 -20.22 12.08 -16.03
N ALA A 42 -21.00 12.98 -15.41
CA ALA A 42 -20.76 14.42 -15.51
C ALA A 42 -19.43 14.85 -14.86
N ALA A 43 -19.00 14.20 -13.76
CA ALA A 43 -17.73 14.50 -13.15
C ALA A 43 -16.54 14.04 -14.00
N GLU A 44 -16.65 12.89 -14.69
CA GLU A 44 -15.64 12.41 -15.64
C GLU A 44 -15.49 13.37 -16.81
N GLU A 45 -16.60 13.85 -17.38
CA GLU A 45 -16.60 14.86 -18.44
C GLU A 45 -15.99 16.20 -17.95
N SER A 46 -16.40 16.67 -16.78
CA SER A 46 -15.82 17.88 -16.17
C SER A 46 -14.31 17.76 -15.92
N CYS A 47 -13.81 16.56 -15.57
CA CYS A 47 -12.38 16.32 -15.45
C CYS A 47 -11.68 16.40 -16.82
N LYS A 48 -12.24 15.82 -17.89
CA LYS A 48 -11.69 15.92 -19.25
C LYS A 48 -11.60 17.38 -19.72
N ASN A 49 -12.65 18.16 -19.49
CA ASN A 49 -12.66 19.59 -19.79
C ASN A 49 -11.60 20.34 -18.97
N ALA A 50 -11.39 19.95 -17.71
CA ALA A 50 -10.37 20.55 -16.86
C ALA A 50 -8.95 20.17 -17.33
N GLN A 51 -8.73 18.95 -17.83
CA GLN A 51 -7.46 18.51 -18.43
C GLN A 51 -7.14 19.34 -19.67
N GLN A 52 -8.10 19.46 -20.58
CA GLN A 52 -7.92 20.25 -21.82
C GLN A 52 -7.58 21.71 -21.49
N LEU A 53 -8.30 22.33 -20.57
CA LEU A 53 -8.06 23.70 -20.13
C LEU A 53 -6.67 23.87 -19.46
N GLU A 54 -6.24 22.90 -18.65
CA GLU A 54 -4.91 22.91 -18.03
C GLU A 54 -3.81 22.82 -19.08
N LYS A 55 -3.96 21.93 -20.07
CA LYS A 55 -3.06 21.76 -21.20
C LYS A 55 -2.93 23.03 -22.02
N GLU A 56 -4.05 23.66 -22.39
CA GLU A 56 -4.08 24.92 -23.15
C GLU A 56 -3.37 26.05 -22.41
N ILE A 57 -3.72 26.28 -21.14
CA ILE A 57 -3.10 27.37 -20.35
C ILE A 57 -1.62 27.12 -20.10
N SER A 58 -1.20 25.86 -19.94
CA SER A 58 0.22 25.53 -19.77
C SER A 58 1.00 25.76 -21.06
N ALA A 59 0.45 25.35 -22.21
CA ALA A 59 1.04 25.59 -23.52
C ALA A 59 1.16 27.08 -23.86
N ASP A 60 0.09 27.85 -23.63
CA ASP A 60 0.09 29.32 -23.87
C ASP A 60 1.15 30.07 -23.07
N LYS A 61 1.53 29.51 -21.91
CA LYS A 61 2.54 30.11 -21.00
C LYS A 61 3.93 29.49 -21.15
N GLU A 62 4.10 28.53 -22.05
CA GLU A 62 5.33 27.72 -22.18
C GLU A 62 5.76 27.07 -20.86
N LEU A 63 4.79 26.56 -20.10
CA LEU A 63 5.00 25.92 -18.79
C LEU A 63 4.81 24.41 -18.88
N GLU A 64 5.52 23.68 -18.04
CA GLU A 64 5.29 22.27 -17.80
C GLU A 64 3.88 22.03 -17.24
N LEU A 65 3.25 20.91 -17.61
CA LEU A 65 1.95 20.54 -17.06
C LEU A 65 2.13 20.03 -15.62
N GLU A 66 1.74 20.87 -14.68
CA GLU A 66 1.89 20.60 -13.25
C GLU A 66 0.56 20.24 -12.60
N VAL A 67 0.55 19.16 -11.82
CA VAL A 67 -0.61 18.78 -10.98
C VAL A 67 -0.21 18.60 -9.52
N SER A 68 -1.12 18.87 -8.60
CA SER A 68 -0.98 18.49 -7.20
C SER A 68 -1.79 17.21 -6.91
N PHE A 69 -1.21 16.28 -6.18
CA PHE A 69 -1.79 14.99 -5.83
C PHE A 69 -1.87 14.83 -4.31
N ASP A 70 -3.00 14.34 -3.81
CA ASP A 70 -3.17 13.94 -2.42
C ASP A 70 -4.35 12.96 -2.29
N ALA A 71 -4.26 12.07 -1.30
CA ALA A 71 -5.29 11.09 -1.00
C ALA A 71 -6.04 11.42 0.30
N GLY A 72 -7.32 11.06 0.33
CA GLY A 72 -8.18 11.22 1.48
C GLY A 72 -8.74 9.88 1.96
N TRP A 73 -8.79 9.70 3.27
CA TRP A 73 -9.26 8.47 3.91
C TRP A 73 -10.57 8.69 4.65
N GLN A 74 -11.49 7.76 4.54
CA GLN A 74 -12.73 7.83 5.30
C GLN A 74 -12.49 7.64 6.80
N LYS A 75 -11.56 6.75 7.19
CA LYS A 75 -11.08 6.59 8.56
C LYS A 75 -9.63 7.08 8.66
N ARG A 76 -9.35 7.94 9.63
CA ARG A 76 -8.00 8.45 9.87
C ARG A 76 -7.12 7.32 10.43
N GLY A 77 -5.92 7.14 9.87
CA GLY A 77 -4.92 6.23 10.42
C GLY A 77 -4.34 6.75 11.73
N SER A 78 -3.98 5.84 12.62
CA SER A 78 -3.33 6.14 13.91
C SER A 78 -1.79 6.23 13.82
N GLY A 79 -1.22 6.18 12.61
CA GLY A 79 0.23 6.11 12.40
C GLY A 79 0.77 4.66 12.37
N PHE A 80 0.19 3.75 13.13
CA PHE A 80 0.54 2.33 13.14
C PHE A 80 -0.50 1.46 12.40
N ASN A 81 -1.77 1.83 12.43
CA ASN A 81 -2.85 1.10 11.78
C ASN A 81 -3.51 1.94 10.69
N TYR A 82 -3.34 1.52 9.43
CA TYR A 82 -4.03 2.04 8.27
C TYR A 82 -5.12 1.04 7.86
N ASN A 83 -6.27 1.08 8.52
CA ASN A 83 -7.38 0.14 8.31
C ASN A 83 -8.63 0.80 7.73
N SER A 84 -8.48 1.90 6.98
CA SER A 84 -9.58 2.48 6.25
C SER A 84 -10.08 1.53 5.17
N LEU A 85 -11.38 1.26 5.13
CA LEU A 85 -11.99 0.42 4.10
C LEU A 85 -12.06 1.12 2.74
N THR A 86 -11.93 2.44 2.71
CA THR A 86 -12.01 3.24 1.49
C THR A 86 -11.00 4.38 1.50
N GLY A 87 -10.45 4.66 0.32
CA GLY A 87 -9.65 5.82 0.02
C GLY A 87 -10.15 6.49 -1.26
N HIS A 88 -9.92 7.78 -1.38
CA HIS A 88 -10.10 8.53 -2.63
C HIS A 88 -8.89 9.43 -2.82
N ALA A 89 -8.55 9.71 -4.07
CA ALA A 89 -7.46 10.62 -4.41
C ALA A 89 -7.90 11.60 -5.49
N SER A 90 -7.17 12.69 -5.61
CA SER A 90 -7.42 13.70 -6.64
C SER A 90 -6.11 14.27 -7.19
N MET A 91 -6.08 14.50 -8.48
CA MET A 91 -5.12 15.36 -9.15
C MET A 91 -5.78 16.71 -9.48
N ILE A 92 -5.12 17.80 -9.14
CA ILE A 92 -5.63 19.15 -9.33
C ILE A 92 -4.60 19.94 -10.13
N GLY A 93 -5.03 20.49 -11.27
CA GLY A 93 -4.20 21.31 -12.14
C GLY A 93 -3.69 22.56 -11.44
N LYS A 94 -2.42 22.90 -11.66
CA LYS A 94 -1.75 24.02 -11.01
C LYS A 94 -2.26 25.38 -11.52
N GLN A 95 -2.53 25.49 -12.81
CA GLN A 95 -2.96 26.72 -13.46
C GLN A 95 -4.45 26.98 -13.24
N THR A 96 -5.28 25.94 -13.41
CA THR A 96 -6.74 26.07 -13.31
C THR A 96 -7.25 25.96 -11.87
N GLY A 97 -6.57 25.21 -11.01
CA GLY A 97 -7.05 24.82 -9.68
C GLY A 97 -8.26 23.90 -9.72
N LYS A 98 -8.58 23.30 -10.89
CA LYS A 98 -9.65 22.33 -11.09
C LYS A 98 -9.15 20.90 -10.89
N VAL A 99 -10.05 19.99 -10.53
CA VAL A 99 -9.77 18.56 -10.45
C VAL A 99 -9.65 18.03 -11.88
N THR A 100 -8.46 17.61 -12.26
CA THR A 100 -8.19 17.03 -13.58
C THR A 100 -8.43 15.53 -13.62
N CYS A 101 -8.20 14.84 -12.48
CA CYS A 101 -8.50 13.42 -12.35
C CYS A 101 -8.82 13.08 -10.88
N TYR A 102 -9.63 12.05 -10.67
CA TYR A 102 -9.89 11.49 -9.35
C TYR A 102 -10.07 9.98 -9.44
N ASP A 103 -9.82 9.31 -8.32
CA ASP A 103 -10.01 7.86 -8.24
C ASP A 103 -10.44 7.44 -6.83
N ILE A 104 -10.99 6.21 -6.71
CA ILE A 104 -11.54 5.68 -5.46
C ILE A 104 -11.14 4.22 -5.34
N ARG A 105 -10.71 3.81 -4.14
CA ARG A 105 -10.49 2.41 -3.78
C ARG A 105 -11.39 2.02 -2.63
N SER A 106 -12.02 0.85 -2.74
CA SER A 106 -12.86 0.27 -1.68
C SER A 106 -12.59 -1.21 -1.50
N LYS A 107 -12.41 -1.62 -0.24
CA LYS A 107 -12.31 -3.03 0.19
C LYS A 107 -13.66 -3.66 0.47
N SER A 108 -14.73 -2.87 0.54
CA SER A 108 -16.04 -3.25 1.04
C SER A 108 -17.08 -3.15 -0.06
N CYS A 109 -17.93 -4.15 -0.16
CA CYS A 109 -19.18 -4.11 -0.91
C CYS A 109 -20.25 -4.84 -0.10
N LYS A 110 -21.25 -4.11 0.34
CA LYS A 110 -22.34 -4.69 1.16
C LYS A 110 -23.07 -5.82 0.47
N PHE A 111 -23.16 -5.80 -0.85
CA PHE A 111 -23.80 -6.87 -1.62
C PHE A 111 -22.94 -8.14 -1.59
N CYS A 112 -21.63 -8.01 -1.85
CA CYS A 112 -20.70 -9.13 -1.73
C CYS A 112 -20.69 -9.69 -0.30
N GLU A 113 -20.52 -8.83 0.70
CA GLU A 113 -20.46 -9.21 2.12
C GLU A 113 -21.74 -9.95 2.58
N HIS A 114 -22.91 -9.55 2.06
CA HIS A 114 -24.18 -10.22 2.37
C HIS A 114 -24.23 -11.66 1.84
N HIS A 115 -23.81 -11.88 0.58
CA HIS A 115 -23.81 -13.21 -0.03
C HIS A 115 -22.69 -14.09 0.52
N GLU A 116 -21.50 -13.53 0.74
CA GLU A 116 -20.38 -14.21 1.40
C GLU A 116 -20.77 -14.69 2.81
N GLY A 117 -21.50 -13.84 3.58
CA GLY A 117 -22.01 -14.21 4.91
C GLY A 117 -23.04 -15.35 4.89
N LYS A 118 -23.75 -15.53 3.78
CA LYS A 118 -24.70 -16.64 3.56
C LYS A 118 -24.05 -17.86 2.91
N LYS A 119 -22.77 -17.76 2.53
CA LYS A 119 -22.06 -18.78 1.73
C LYS A 119 -22.71 -19.05 0.35
N ASP A 120 -23.43 -18.07 -0.19
CA ASP A 120 -24.06 -18.13 -1.51
C ASP A 120 -23.10 -17.62 -2.59
N THR A 121 -23.32 -18.05 -3.84
CA THR A 121 -22.63 -17.43 -4.99
C THR A 121 -23.07 -15.98 -5.14
N VAL A 122 -22.10 -15.07 -5.29
CA VAL A 122 -22.40 -13.64 -5.44
C VAL A 122 -22.92 -13.37 -6.86
N PRO A 123 -24.20 -12.95 -7.04
CA PRO A 123 -24.71 -12.61 -8.37
C PRO A 123 -23.96 -11.42 -8.98
N SER A 124 -23.94 -11.34 -10.33
CA SER A 124 -23.40 -10.20 -11.05
C SER A 124 -24.07 -8.89 -10.62
N HIS A 125 -23.27 -7.89 -10.26
CA HIS A 125 -23.76 -6.59 -9.80
C HIS A 125 -22.72 -5.49 -10.05
N ASP A 126 -23.14 -4.21 -9.98
CA ASP A 126 -22.25 -3.05 -9.98
C ASP A 126 -21.42 -3.04 -8.68
N CYS A 127 -20.35 -3.81 -8.62
CA CYS A 127 -19.53 -3.98 -7.42
C CYS A 127 -18.70 -2.72 -7.16
N CYS A 128 -18.69 -2.26 -5.91
CA CYS A 128 -17.83 -1.17 -5.48
C CYS A 128 -16.52 -1.65 -4.82
N ARG A 129 -16.38 -2.97 -4.58
CA ARG A 129 -15.12 -3.55 -4.10
C ARG A 129 -14.14 -3.65 -5.28
N ASN A 130 -13.12 -2.81 -5.23
CA ASN A 130 -12.09 -2.73 -6.27
C ASN A 130 -10.67 -2.72 -5.68
N TRP A 131 -10.53 -3.09 -4.40
CA TRP A 131 -9.25 -3.14 -3.72
C TRP A 131 -9.17 -4.29 -2.71
N TYR A 132 -8.06 -5.01 -2.73
CA TYR A 132 -7.82 -6.18 -1.86
C TYR A 132 -6.50 -6.05 -1.06
N GLY A 133 -5.67 -5.06 -1.38
CA GLY A 133 -4.41 -4.77 -0.72
C GLY A 133 -4.54 -4.00 0.60
N SER A 134 -3.43 -3.52 1.13
CA SER A 134 -3.40 -2.67 2.32
C SER A 134 -4.07 -1.31 2.05
N SER A 135 -4.56 -0.64 3.09
CA SER A 135 -5.10 0.71 2.92
C SER A 135 -4.01 1.72 2.53
N LYS A 136 -2.78 1.50 2.97
CA LYS A 136 -1.64 2.36 2.63
C LYS A 136 -1.27 2.28 1.15
N SER A 137 -1.39 1.11 0.53
CA SER A 137 -1.07 0.91 -0.88
C SER A 137 -2.14 1.41 -1.86
N MET A 138 -3.33 1.84 -1.38
CA MET A 138 -4.35 2.48 -2.21
C MET A 138 -3.87 3.80 -2.83
N GLU A 139 -3.09 4.59 -2.10
CA GLU A 139 -2.64 5.92 -2.54
C GLU A 139 -1.69 5.85 -3.74
N PRO A 140 -0.60 5.07 -3.68
CA PRO A 140 0.27 4.88 -4.84
C PRO A 140 -0.43 4.30 -6.05
N ASP A 141 -1.36 3.34 -5.86
CA ASP A 141 -2.13 2.75 -6.95
C ASP A 141 -3.05 3.78 -7.63
N MET A 142 -3.77 4.60 -6.84
CA MET A 142 -4.59 5.67 -7.39
C MET A 142 -3.75 6.71 -8.14
N ALA A 143 -2.53 7.02 -7.67
CA ALA A 143 -1.63 7.96 -8.35
C ALA A 143 -1.25 7.45 -9.74
N VAL A 144 -0.83 6.19 -9.84
CA VAL A 144 -0.46 5.54 -11.10
C VAL A 144 -1.68 5.44 -12.03
N SER A 145 -2.81 4.94 -11.52
CA SER A 145 -4.06 4.85 -12.29
C SER A 145 -4.50 6.20 -12.88
N MET A 146 -4.41 7.28 -12.11
CA MET A 146 -4.79 8.61 -12.58
C MET A 146 -3.78 9.19 -13.57
N ALA A 147 -2.48 8.93 -13.40
CA ALA A 147 -1.47 9.36 -14.37
C ALA A 147 -1.67 8.68 -15.73
N HIS A 148 -1.97 7.38 -15.74
CA HIS A 148 -2.33 6.68 -16.98
C HIS A 148 -3.60 7.27 -17.62
N LYS A 149 -4.66 7.52 -16.83
CA LYS A 149 -5.89 8.15 -17.36
C LYS A 149 -5.63 9.51 -18.00
N MET A 150 -4.75 10.32 -17.41
CA MET A 150 -4.39 11.62 -17.98
C MET A 150 -3.58 11.45 -19.27
N ASN A 151 -2.63 10.53 -19.27
CA ASN A 151 -1.85 10.21 -20.47
C ASN A 151 -2.73 9.70 -21.63
N ASP A 152 -3.69 8.82 -21.35
CA ASP A 152 -4.66 8.32 -22.36
C ASP A 152 -5.56 9.41 -22.95
N ASN A 153 -5.82 10.47 -22.18
CA ASN A 153 -6.56 11.65 -22.63
C ASN A 153 -5.63 12.71 -23.28
N GLU A 154 -4.42 12.31 -23.70
CA GLU A 154 -3.43 13.19 -24.32
C GLU A 154 -3.04 14.39 -23.45
N CYS A 155 -3.06 14.23 -22.13
CA CYS A 155 -2.71 15.25 -21.15
C CYS A 155 -1.61 14.71 -20.20
N PRO A 156 -0.39 14.40 -20.72
CA PRO A 156 0.70 13.86 -19.92
C PRO A 156 1.13 14.83 -18.83
N ILE A 157 1.51 14.30 -17.67
CA ILE A 157 1.94 15.08 -16.53
C ILE A 157 3.47 15.21 -16.57
N ASP A 158 3.99 16.44 -16.54
CA ASP A 158 5.44 16.69 -16.45
C ASP A 158 5.90 16.78 -14.99
N VAL A 159 5.09 17.41 -14.13
CA VAL A 159 5.43 17.67 -12.74
C VAL A 159 4.28 17.33 -11.79
N ILE A 160 4.59 16.55 -10.76
CA ILE A 160 3.64 16.22 -9.69
C ILE A 160 4.05 16.86 -8.36
N HIS A 161 3.13 17.58 -7.73
CA HIS A 161 3.30 18.05 -6.35
C HIS A 161 2.68 17.02 -5.41
N ALA A 162 3.47 16.40 -4.57
CA ALA A 162 3.03 15.35 -3.65
C ALA A 162 3.74 15.46 -2.31
N ASP A 163 3.22 14.72 -1.35
CA ASP A 163 3.84 14.56 -0.04
C ASP A 163 5.20 13.88 -0.13
N ASN A 164 5.97 13.91 0.98
CA ASN A 164 7.27 13.25 1.09
C ASN A 164 7.19 11.72 1.11
N ASP A 165 6.13 11.11 0.55
CA ASP A 165 6.06 9.67 0.36
C ASP A 165 6.91 9.25 -0.84
N SER A 166 7.95 8.47 -0.55
CA SER A 166 8.84 7.93 -1.59
C SER A 166 8.17 6.82 -2.41
N THR A 167 7.22 6.09 -1.80
CA THR A 167 6.59 4.92 -2.41
C THR A 167 5.78 5.30 -3.64
N THR A 168 4.97 6.37 -3.55
CA THR A 168 4.15 6.87 -4.65
C THR A 168 5.00 7.28 -5.85
N MET A 169 6.10 8.01 -5.60
CA MET A 169 7.02 8.44 -6.68
C MET A 169 7.79 7.29 -7.31
N LEU A 170 8.25 6.34 -6.49
CA LEU A 170 8.96 5.17 -7.02
C LEU A 170 8.08 4.38 -7.99
N LYS A 171 6.79 4.22 -7.66
CA LYS A 171 5.84 3.52 -8.54
C LYS A 171 5.51 4.32 -9.80
N LEU A 172 5.27 5.63 -9.67
CA LEU A 172 5.03 6.49 -10.83
C LEU A 172 6.22 6.48 -11.80
N LYS A 173 7.45 6.47 -11.31
CA LYS A 173 8.66 6.45 -12.16
C LYS A 173 8.89 5.12 -12.88
N LEU A 174 8.25 4.03 -12.48
CA LEU A 174 8.31 2.78 -13.24
C LEU A 174 7.66 2.92 -14.62
N ASP A 175 6.55 3.68 -14.69
CA ASP A 175 5.77 3.87 -15.91
C ASP A 175 6.03 5.24 -16.57
N PHE A 176 6.46 6.24 -15.78
CA PHE A 176 6.69 7.63 -16.19
C PHE A 176 8.09 8.11 -15.74
N GLU A 177 9.13 7.66 -16.41
CA GLU A 177 10.54 7.90 -16.03
C GLU A 177 10.89 9.39 -15.94
N ASN A 178 10.36 10.21 -16.85
CA ASN A 178 10.64 11.65 -16.94
C ASN A 178 9.80 12.50 -15.97
N LEU A 179 8.89 11.92 -15.19
CA LEU A 179 8.02 12.64 -14.27
C LEU A 179 8.84 13.29 -13.15
N LYS A 180 8.77 14.61 -13.05
CA LYS A 180 9.44 15.41 -12.01
C LYS A 180 8.55 15.51 -10.77
N LYS A 181 9.17 15.48 -9.58
CA LYS A 181 8.47 15.69 -8.30
C LYS A 181 8.83 17.05 -7.71
N LYS A 182 7.82 17.73 -7.16
CA LYS A 182 7.99 18.85 -6.22
C LYS A 182 7.38 18.49 -4.87
N ASP A 183 8.17 18.59 -3.81
CA ASP A 183 7.72 18.30 -2.45
C ASP A 183 6.78 19.40 -1.93
N ASP A 184 5.77 18.99 -1.15
CA ASP A 184 4.85 19.94 -0.49
C ASP A 184 5.58 20.76 0.59
N GLN A 185 5.46 22.08 0.53
CA GLN A 185 6.10 23.00 1.46
C GLN A 185 5.71 22.77 2.93
N ASN A 186 4.45 22.48 3.21
CA ASN A 186 3.98 22.27 4.58
C ASN A 186 4.49 20.92 5.13
N HIS A 187 4.50 19.88 4.30
CA HIS A 187 5.01 18.57 4.67
C HIS A 187 6.52 18.60 4.87
N THR A 188 7.27 19.31 4.03
CA THR A 188 8.71 19.55 4.22
C THR A 188 8.97 20.27 5.54
N THR A 189 8.26 21.38 5.82
CA THR A 189 8.37 22.12 7.08
C THR A 189 8.06 21.24 8.31
N LYS A 190 7.00 20.45 8.25
CA LYS A 190 6.64 19.49 9.33
C LYS A 190 7.69 18.39 9.48
N GLY A 191 8.25 17.88 8.39
CA GLY A 191 9.29 16.87 8.38
C GLY A 191 10.56 17.35 9.08
N ILE A 192 11.05 18.55 8.73
CA ILE A 192 12.19 19.20 9.40
C ILE A 192 11.91 19.39 10.89
N THR A 193 10.74 19.93 11.24
CA THR A 193 10.35 20.14 12.65
C THR A 193 10.34 18.82 13.42
N LYS A 194 9.79 17.74 12.84
CA LYS A 194 9.74 16.41 13.46
C LYS A 194 11.14 15.85 13.71
N SER A 195 12.05 15.98 12.73
CA SER A 195 13.44 15.55 12.87
C SER A 195 14.17 16.33 13.97
N LEU A 196 14.00 17.64 14.03
CA LEU A 196 14.59 18.47 15.09
C LEU A 196 14.03 18.16 16.49
N ILE A 197 12.72 17.85 16.59
CA ILE A 197 12.10 17.40 17.85
C ILE A 197 12.70 16.05 18.29
N GLU A 198 12.95 15.13 17.36
CA GLU A 198 13.56 13.84 17.67
C GLU A 198 14.98 14.02 18.17
N LEU A 199 15.78 14.89 17.54
CA LEU A 199 17.12 15.26 18.01
C LEU A 199 17.07 15.92 19.40
N SER A 200 16.06 16.73 19.71
CA SER A 200 15.92 17.39 21.01
C SER A 200 15.73 16.43 22.19
N LYS A 201 15.37 15.17 21.93
CA LYS A 201 15.32 14.13 22.99
C LYS A 201 16.72 13.76 23.49
N ARG A 202 17.73 13.84 22.63
CA ARG A 202 19.13 13.52 22.92
C ARG A 202 19.97 14.77 23.27
N HIS A 203 19.65 15.90 22.66
CA HIS A 203 20.43 17.15 22.76
C HIS A 203 19.69 18.23 23.56
N LYS A 204 20.25 18.60 24.71
CA LYS A 204 19.65 19.63 25.60
C LYS A 204 19.59 21.02 24.96
N GLU A 205 20.53 21.36 24.07
CA GLU A 205 20.62 22.65 23.41
C GLU A 205 19.43 22.94 22.49
N LEU A 206 18.73 21.92 21.98
CA LEU A 206 17.52 22.07 21.19
C LEU A 206 16.24 22.22 22.00
N LYS A 207 16.28 22.03 23.34
CA LYS A 207 15.09 22.11 24.20
C LYS A 207 14.49 23.50 24.38
N PRO A 208 15.27 24.62 24.41
CA PRO A 208 14.70 25.95 24.51
C PRO A 208 13.72 26.23 23.36
N GLY A 209 12.55 26.78 23.69
CA GLY A 209 11.38 26.84 22.80
C GLY A 209 11.55 27.65 21.49
N GLU A 210 12.61 28.43 21.36
CA GLU A 210 12.89 29.26 20.16
C GLU A 210 13.90 28.60 19.19
N VAL A 211 14.69 27.60 19.64
CA VAL A 211 15.77 26.99 18.84
C VAL A 211 15.23 26.20 17.67
N ILE A 212 14.33 25.25 17.90
CA ILE A 212 13.73 24.46 16.81
C ILE A 212 12.98 25.33 15.78
N PRO A 213 12.14 26.30 16.17
CA PRO A 213 11.56 27.24 15.23
C PRO A 213 12.59 28.08 14.46
N TYR A 214 13.71 28.40 15.06
CA TYR A 214 14.79 29.13 14.38
C TYR A 214 15.47 28.25 13.34
N LEU A 215 15.93 27.07 13.71
CA LEU A 215 16.54 26.13 12.77
C LEU A 215 15.60 25.80 11.60
N ASN A 216 14.32 25.57 11.88
CA ASN A 216 13.33 25.35 10.84
C ASN A 216 13.23 26.55 9.87
N ARG A 217 13.29 27.78 10.37
CA ARG A 217 13.33 28.97 9.51
C ARG A 217 14.60 29.00 8.64
N CYS A 218 15.76 28.63 9.20
CA CYS A 218 17.02 28.56 8.44
C CYS A 218 16.91 27.55 7.29
N PHE A 219 16.41 26.34 7.56
CA PHE A 219 16.18 25.33 6.53
C PHE A 219 15.22 25.83 5.45
N MET A 220 14.06 26.33 5.83
CA MET A 220 13.06 26.78 4.86
C MET A 220 13.51 28.02 4.08
N TYR A 221 14.31 28.89 4.71
CA TYR A 221 14.92 30.04 4.03
C TYR A 221 15.93 29.56 2.98
N ALA A 222 16.86 28.67 3.36
CA ALA A 222 17.84 28.09 2.44
C ALA A 222 17.20 27.44 1.22
N ILE A 223 16.11 26.67 1.41
CA ILE A 223 15.39 26.03 0.31
C ILE A 223 14.64 27.03 -0.57
N THR A 224 13.95 28.02 0.03
CA THR A 224 13.08 28.93 -0.75
C THR A 224 13.81 30.06 -1.45
N GLN A 225 14.94 30.54 -0.91
CA GLN A 225 15.71 31.61 -1.54
C GLN A 225 16.62 31.08 -2.65
N ASN A 226 17.03 29.83 -2.58
CA ASN A 226 17.96 29.22 -3.54
C ASN A 226 17.23 28.25 -4.50
N SER A 227 15.98 28.54 -4.82
CA SER A 227 15.12 27.64 -5.61
C SER A 227 15.44 27.58 -7.11
N SER A 228 16.38 28.40 -7.61
CA SER A 228 16.75 28.46 -9.03
C SER A 228 17.55 27.25 -9.50
N SER A 229 18.41 26.69 -8.66
CA SER A 229 19.18 25.48 -8.99
C SER A 229 19.33 24.53 -7.81
N GLU A 230 19.62 23.26 -8.09
CA GLU A 230 19.91 22.25 -7.07
C GLU A 230 21.19 22.55 -6.31
N LEU A 231 22.19 23.07 -7.01
CA LEU A 231 23.49 23.49 -6.44
C LEU A 231 23.31 24.62 -5.42
N GLU A 232 22.50 25.63 -5.73
CA GLU A 232 22.23 26.73 -4.81
C GLU A 232 21.48 26.25 -3.55
N ILE A 233 20.56 25.29 -3.67
CA ILE A 233 19.90 24.68 -2.51
C ILE A 233 20.92 23.92 -1.66
N ASP A 234 21.80 23.15 -2.28
CA ASP A 234 22.85 22.40 -1.60
C ASP A 234 23.77 23.32 -0.82
N GLU A 235 24.26 24.38 -1.45
CA GLU A 235 25.09 25.43 -0.81
C GLU A 235 24.33 26.14 0.32
N GLY A 236 23.06 26.51 0.08
CA GLY A 236 22.22 27.16 1.09
C GLY A 236 22.02 26.31 2.34
N LEU A 237 21.82 25.02 2.17
CA LEU A 237 21.68 24.05 3.27
C LEU A 237 23.03 23.85 3.99
N SER A 238 24.13 23.77 3.26
CA SER A 238 25.49 23.58 3.81
C SER A 238 25.90 24.71 4.75
N ARG A 239 25.40 25.94 4.54
CA ARG A 239 25.70 27.12 5.38
C ARG A 239 25.04 27.07 6.76
N ILE A 240 24.02 26.27 6.97
CA ILE A 240 23.18 26.30 8.21
C ILE A 240 23.99 25.85 9.43
N VAL A 241 24.67 24.69 9.36
CA VAL A 241 25.38 24.14 10.53
C VAL A 241 26.59 24.99 10.89
N PRO A 242 27.53 25.35 9.98
CA PRO A 242 28.60 26.26 10.32
C PRO A 242 28.10 27.53 10.99
N HIS A 243 27.12 28.22 10.39
CA HIS A 243 26.55 29.45 10.93
C HIS A 243 26.06 29.32 12.37
N VAL A 244 25.27 28.26 12.70
CA VAL A 244 24.71 28.11 14.06
C VAL A 244 25.73 27.65 15.10
N PHE A 245 26.91 27.17 14.66
CA PHE A 245 28.06 26.81 15.49
C PHE A 245 29.15 27.89 15.55
N GLY A 246 28.89 29.09 15.01
CA GLY A 246 29.79 30.25 15.13
C GLY A 246 30.80 30.39 14.02
N ASP A 247 30.77 29.51 13.02
CA ASP A 247 31.60 29.63 11.83
C ASP A 247 30.81 30.37 10.73
N HIS A 248 31.31 31.51 10.33
CA HIS A 248 30.70 32.43 9.37
C HIS A 248 31.42 32.52 8.03
N GLU A 249 32.42 31.67 7.77
CA GLU A 249 33.19 31.69 6.51
C GLU A 249 32.27 31.58 5.28
N LEU A 250 31.33 30.63 5.33
CA LEU A 250 30.36 30.39 4.26
C LEU A 250 29.24 31.46 4.18
N CYS A 251 29.13 32.33 5.17
CA CYS A 251 28.16 33.44 5.15
C CYS A 251 28.61 34.61 4.26
N GLY A 252 29.80 34.50 3.63
CA GLY A 252 30.43 35.54 2.80
C GLY A 252 29.54 36.10 1.70
N ALA A 253 28.67 35.30 1.12
CA ALA A 253 27.87 35.61 -0.05
C ALA A 253 26.40 35.92 0.22
N VAL A 254 25.97 36.09 1.50
CA VAL A 254 24.53 36.23 1.83
C VAL A 254 24.24 37.47 2.67
N ASP A 255 23.15 38.18 2.32
CA ASP A 255 22.74 39.44 2.98
C ASP A 255 22.03 39.25 4.32
N TRP A 256 21.60 38.01 4.66
CA TRP A 256 20.84 37.74 5.89
C TRP A 256 21.71 37.59 7.14
N CYS A 257 23.01 37.33 6.99
CA CYS A 257 23.96 37.20 8.10
C CYS A 257 24.65 38.52 8.39
N THR A 258 24.28 39.18 9.48
CA THR A 258 24.85 40.48 9.88
C THR A 258 26.14 40.34 10.70
N PHE A 259 26.70 39.13 10.85
CA PHE A 259 27.98 38.92 11.54
C PHE A 259 29.13 39.66 10.87
N LYS A 260 29.14 39.75 9.54
CA LYS A 260 30.15 40.43 8.78
C LYS A 260 30.18 41.95 9.00
N ASP A 261 28.98 42.54 9.18
CA ASP A 261 28.84 43.97 9.31
C ASP A 261 29.31 44.44 10.68
N ASP A 262 29.05 43.63 11.72
CA ASP A 262 29.48 43.91 13.08
C ASP A 262 29.65 42.60 13.89
N PRO A 263 30.83 41.97 13.83
CA PRO A 263 31.15 40.75 14.56
C PRO A 263 31.08 40.91 16.09
N ILE A 264 31.36 42.12 16.60
CA ILE A 264 31.46 42.36 18.04
C ILE A 264 30.06 42.41 18.71
N SER A 265 29.09 43.03 18.05
CA SER A 265 27.71 43.17 18.59
C SER A 265 26.81 42.04 18.17
N PHE A 266 27.24 41.13 17.29
CA PHE A 266 26.43 40.05 16.78
C PHE A 266 25.98 39.10 17.91
N LYS A 267 24.67 38.81 17.95
CA LYS A 267 24.06 37.87 18.91
C LYS A 267 23.05 36.99 18.23
N TYR A 268 23.07 35.70 18.55
CA TYR A 268 22.07 34.74 18.08
C TYR A 268 20.76 34.91 18.85
N LYS A 269 19.85 35.75 18.37
CA LYS A 269 18.57 36.10 19.05
C LYS A 269 17.70 34.90 19.44
N SER A 270 17.87 33.74 18.81
CA SER A 270 17.03 32.57 19.01
C SER A 270 17.79 31.34 19.49
N LEU A 271 19.11 31.42 19.71
CA LEU A 271 19.92 30.37 20.31
C LEU A 271 20.11 30.60 21.83
N PRO A 272 20.47 29.55 22.60
CA PRO A 272 20.64 29.66 24.05
C PRO A 272 21.66 30.76 24.42
N ASN A 273 21.27 31.61 25.34
CA ASN A 273 22.10 32.72 25.85
C ASN A 273 22.65 33.68 24.77
N GLY A 274 22.09 33.67 23.57
CA GLY A 274 22.58 34.50 22.46
C GLY A 274 23.95 34.07 21.93
N LYS A 275 24.39 32.84 22.21
CA LYS A 275 25.67 32.25 21.80
C LYS A 275 25.46 31.14 20.76
N PRO A 276 26.51 30.79 19.98
CA PRO A 276 26.43 29.63 19.09
C PRO A 276 26.24 28.31 19.87
N LEU A 277 25.80 27.25 19.14
CA LEU A 277 25.75 25.89 19.65
C LEU A 277 27.21 25.36 19.77
N ILE A 278 27.44 24.42 20.71
CA ILE A 278 28.78 23.97 21.07
C ILE A 278 28.98 22.47 20.92
N SER A 279 27.88 21.67 21.05
CA SER A 279 27.95 20.21 21.10
C SER A 279 28.36 19.61 19.74
N GLU A 280 29.53 18.96 19.67
CA GLU A 280 29.99 18.27 18.45
C GLU A 280 29.08 17.11 18.03
N ASP A 281 28.47 16.39 18.98
CA ASP A 281 27.49 15.34 18.66
C ASP A 281 26.23 15.93 18.01
N LEU A 282 25.78 17.10 18.48
CA LEU A 282 24.65 17.80 17.85
C LEU A 282 25.05 18.31 16.47
N ARG A 283 26.28 18.80 16.30
CA ARG A 283 26.81 19.25 15.00
C ARG A 283 26.73 18.13 13.98
N ARG A 284 27.25 16.96 14.31
CA ARG A 284 27.23 15.76 13.46
C ARG A 284 25.80 15.32 13.11
N ASP A 285 24.89 15.31 14.10
CA ASP A 285 23.50 14.95 13.87
C ASP A 285 22.74 15.95 12.97
N LEU A 286 23.06 17.24 13.07
CA LEU A 286 22.50 18.28 12.18
C LEU A 286 23.11 18.21 10.77
N GLU A 287 24.38 17.91 10.63
CA GLU A 287 25.05 17.68 9.33
C GLU A 287 24.40 16.47 8.62
N ASN A 288 24.18 15.36 9.32
CA ASN A 288 23.47 14.20 8.81
C ASN A 288 22.03 14.55 8.36
N LEU A 289 21.35 15.42 9.11
CA LEU A 289 20.02 15.89 8.73
C LEU A 289 20.07 16.73 7.46
N ILE A 290 21.06 17.61 7.31
CA ILE A 290 21.28 18.42 6.12
C ILE A 290 21.55 17.54 4.90
N GLU A 291 22.47 16.58 4.98
CA GLU A 291 22.77 15.66 3.89
C GLU A 291 21.53 14.91 3.41
N LYS A 292 20.64 14.52 4.31
CA LYS A 292 19.34 13.94 3.95
C LYS A 292 18.45 14.87 3.13
N TYR A 293 18.52 16.20 3.34
CA TYR A 293 17.76 17.17 2.54
C TYR A 293 18.49 17.55 1.26
N LYS A 294 19.83 17.58 1.25
CA LYS A 294 20.64 17.77 0.05
C LYS A 294 20.40 16.67 -0.98
N SER A 295 20.33 15.41 -0.55
CA SER A 295 20.01 14.29 -1.43
C SER A 295 18.62 14.39 -2.10
N LYS A 296 17.77 15.34 -1.66
CA LYS A 296 16.45 15.63 -2.21
C LYS A 296 16.35 17.01 -2.88
N ALA A 297 17.48 17.66 -3.16
CA ALA A 297 17.50 19.02 -3.68
C ALA A 297 16.64 19.20 -4.94
N SER A 298 16.60 18.19 -5.83
CA SER A 298 15.77 18.20 -7.03
C SER A 298 14.27 18.35 -6.73
N SER A 299 13.74 17.66 -5.72
CA SER A 299 12.32 17.75 -5.34
C SER A 299 11.99 18.96 -4.47
N LEU A 300 13.01 19.57 -3.85
CA LEU A 300 12.87 20.78 -3.05
C LEU A 300 12.90 22.06 -3.91
N ARG A 301 13.35 21.95 -5.15
CA ARG A 301 13.38 23.08 -6.09
C ARG A 301 11.96 23.54 -6.42
N ASN A 302 11.66 24.81 -6.15
CA ASN A 302 10.34 25.39 -6.36
C ASN A 302 9.22 24.58 -5.69
N LEU A 303 9.33 24.41 -4.37
CA LEU A 303 8.38 23.63 -3.56
C LEU A 303 6.94 23.75 -4.02
N GLY A 304 6.26 22.61 -4.07
CA GLY A 304 4.86 22.49 -4.44
C GLY A 304 3.88 22.79 -3.29
N SER A 305 2.60 22.62 -3.58
CA SER A 305 1.54 22.74 -2.56
C SER A 305 0.40 21.79 -2.87
N THR A 306 0.02 20.98 -1.89
CA THR A 306 -1.15 20.10 -1.91
C THR A 306 -2.39 20.72 -1.23
N GLN A 307 -2.35 22.00 -0.87
CA GLN A 307 -3.46 22.71 -0.19
C GLN A 307 -4.78 22.68 -0.98
N ALA A 308 -4.72 22.64 -2.31
CA ALA A 308 -5.89 22.50 -3.17
C ALA A 308 -6.59 21.17 -2.98
N ASN A 309 -5.79 20.08 -2.82
CA ASN A 309 -6.27 18.73 -2.55
C ASN A 309 -6.79 18.60 -1.11
N GLU A 310 -6.08 19.15 -0.11
CA GLU A 310 -6.59 19.21 1.28
C GLU A 310 -7.97 19.87 1.35
N SER A 311 -8.15 21.02 0.63
CA SER A 311 -9.43 21.71 0.52
C SER A 311 -10.49 20.88 -0.19
N PHE A 312 -10.11 20.12 -1.23
CA PHE A 312 -11.00 19.19 -1.93
C PHE A 312 -11.39 18.02 -1.02
N ASN A 313 -10.44 17.41 -0.32
CA ASN A 313 -10.71 16.33 0.64
C ASN A 313 -11.66 16.77 1.75
N HIS A 314 -11.58 18.04 2.19
CA HIS A 314 -12.55 18.62 3.09
C HIS A 314 -13.97 18.72 2.45
N SER A 315 -14.06 19.12 1.19
CA SER A 315 -15.33 19.14 0.44
C SER A 315 -15.93 17.74 0.30
N VAL A 316 -15.13 16.74 0.02
CA VAL A 316 -15.56 15.32 0.02
C VAL A 316 -16.08 14.92 1.40
N ALA A 317 -15.37 15.29 2.49
CA ALA A 317 -15.79 14.97 3.85
C ALA A 317 -17.12 15.63 4.26
N THR A 318 -17.50 16.77 3.67
CA THR A 318 -18.84 17.37 3.90
C THR A 318 -19.96 16.57 3.24
N LYS A 319 -19.68 15.90 2.10
CA LYS A 319 -20.64 15.09 1.35
C LYS A 319 -20.64 13.62 1.76
N ALA A 320 -19.50 13.13 2.20
CA ALA A 320 -19.30 11.79 2.77
C ALA A 320 -18.68 11.89 4.17
N PRO A 321 -19.47 12.30 5.20
CA PRO A 321 -18.95 12.46 6.55
C PRO A 321 -18.28 11.20 7.09
N LYS A 322 -17.13 11.35 7.73
CA LYS A 322 -16.31 10.24 8.26
C LYS A 322 -17.02 9.41 9.34
N SER A 323 -18.07 9.96 9.95
CA SER A 323 -18.93 9.26 10.91
C SER A 323 -19.84 8.19 10.27
N LYS A 324 -19.90 8.14 8.92
CA LYS A 324 -20.74 7.20 8.16
C LYS A 324 -19.93 6.50 7.08
N HIS A 325 -20.16 5.20 6.93
CA HIS A 325 -19.50 4.40 5.90
C HIS A 325 -20.33 4.39 4.62
N TYR A 326 -19.90 5.15 3.61
CA TYR A 326 -20.52 5.17 2.28
C TYR A 326 -19.85 4.22 1.27
N GLY A 327 -18.66 3.69 1.60
CA GLY A 327 -17.84 2.90 0.69
C GLY A 327 -18.34 1.49 0.38
N GLY A 328 -19.36 0.99 1.11
CA GLY A 328 -19.96 -0.31 0.83
C GLY A 328 -20.99 -0.32 -0.32
N SER A 329 -21.10 0.76 -1.08
CA SER A 329 -21.97 0.92 -2.25
C SER A 329 -21.45 2.02 -3.16
N GLN A 330 -22.05 2.21 -4.34
CA GLN A 330 -21.73 3.30 -5.28
C GLN A 330 -22.03 4.72 -4.72
N SER A 331 -22.60 4.82 -3.53
CA SER A 331 -22.90 6.11 -2.91
C SER A 331 -21.65 6.96 -2.63
N LEU A 332 -20.49 6.34 -2.33
CA LEU A 332 -19.24 7.07 -2.16
C LEU A 332 -18.80 7.71 -3.48
N ALA A 333 -18.81 6.97 -4.59
CA ALA A 333 -18.45 7.47 -5.91
C ALA A 333 -19.30 8.69 -6.28
N SER A 334 -20.62 8.61 -6.13
CA SER A 334 -21.53 9.72 -6.40
C SER A 334 -21.24 10.97 -5.55
N ARG A 335 -20.81 10.79 -4.29
CA ARG A 335 -20.47 11.89 -3.38
C ARG A 335 -19.14 12.54 -3.70
N VAL A 336 -18.14 11.75 -4.08
CA VAL A 336 -16.85 12.26 -4.57
C VAL A 336 -17.06 13.03 -5.87
N SER A 337 -17.82 12.45 -6.82
CA SER A 337 -18.19 13.12 -8.09
C SER A 337 -18.92 14.46 -7.86
N SER A 338 -19.83 14.51 -6.88
CA SER A 338 -20.48 15.78 -6.47
C SER A 338 -19.48 16.82 -5.94
N ALA A 339 -18.42 16.39 -5.25
CA ALA A 339 -17.37 17.29 -4.80
C ALA A 339 -16.50 17.79 -5.96
N VAL A 340 -16.19 16.91 -6.93
CA VAL A 340 -15.49 17.26 -8.18
C VAL A 340 -16.26 18.34 -8.94
N LEU A 341 -17.53 18.10 -9.22
CA LEU A 341 -18.40 19.04 -9.92
C LEU A 341 -18.48 20.38 -9.20
N GLN A 342 -18.66 20.38 -7.87
CA GLN A 342 -18.67 21.62 -7.09
C GLN A 342 -17.34 22.38 -7.13
N LYS A 343 -16.21 21.66 -7.22
CA LYS A 343 -14.87 22.27 -7.33
C LYS A 343 -14.66 22.89 -8.70
N ASN A 344 -15.02 22.17 -9.76
CA ASN A 344 -14.78 22.53 -11.15
C ASN A 344 -15.80 23.56 -11.69
N GLU A 345 -17.08 23.35 -11.42
CA GLU A 345 -18.20 24.11 -12.01
C GLU A 345 -18.86 25.10 -11.01
N GLY A 346 -18.44 25.10 -9.74
CA GLY A 346 -19.10 25.88 -8.70
C GLY A 346 -20.42 25.24 -8.26
N TYR A 347 -21.30 26.03 -7.59
CA TYR A 347 -22.62 25.54 -7.15
C TYR A 347 -23.64 25.43 -8.28
N ASN A 348 -23.35 26.06 -9.43
CA ASN A 348 -24.22 26.00 -10.61
C ASN A 348 -24.35 24.57 -11.17
N TYR A 349 -23.42 23.66 -10.86
CA TYR A 349 -23.53 22.25 -11.25
C TYR A 349 -24.83 21.57 -10.80
N LEU A 350 -25.49 22.09 -9.73
CA LEU A 350 -26.78 21.55 -9.27
C LEU A 350 -27.91 21.77 -10.29
N GLU A 351 -27.88 22.91 -11.01
CA GLU A 351 -28.80 23.18 -12.11
C GLU A 351 -28.56 22.19 -13.22
N GLN A 352 -27.32 22.04 -13.68
CA GLN A 352 -26.93 21.09 -14.72
C GLN A 352 -27.30 19.64 -14.37
N MET A 353 -27.11 19.21 -13.11
CA MET A 353 -27.47 17.85 -12.69
C MET A 353 -28.99 17.62 -12.66
N ASN A 354 -29.80 18.62 -12.34
CA ASN A 354 -31.24 18.51 -12.44
C ASN A 354 -31.68 18.38 -13.90
N GLU A 355 -31.14 19.19 -14.80
CA GLU A 355 -31.41 19.13 -16.24
C GLU A 355 -31.00 17.77 -16.84
N ALA A 356 -29.79 17.28 -16.52
CA ALA A 356 -29.33 15.95 -16.92
C ALA A 356 -30.18 14.79 -16.39
N ALA A 357 -30.84 15.01 -15.23
CA ALA A 357 -31.78 14.06 -14.66
C ALA A 357 -33.21 14.22 -15.20
N LEU A 358 -33.43 15.10 -16.17
CA LEU A 358 -34.76 15.50 -16.72
C LEU A 358 -35.69 16.04 -15.62
N LEU A 359 -35.11 16.76 -14.66
CA LEU A 359 -35.84 17.44 -13.61
C LEU A 359 -35.74 18.97 -13.81
N SER A 360 -36.81 19.68 -13.55
CA SER A 360 -36.74 21.16 -13.51
C SER A 360 -35.92 21.59 -12.28
N PRO A 361 -34.83 22.36 -12.47
CA PRO A 361 -34.14 22.99 -11.36
C PRO A 361 -35.06 24.09 -10.81
N GLY A 362 -35.48 23.94 -9.57
CA GLY A 362 -36.36 24.95 -8.93
C GLY A 362 -35.67 26.31 -8.79
N GLU A 363 -36.46 27.40 -8.73
CA GLU A 363 -35.96 28.77 -8.60
C GLU A 363 -35.04 28.97 -7.39
N TYR A 364 -35.36 28.36 -6.25
CA TYR A 364 -34.52 28.41 -5.05
C TYR A 364 -33.17 27.76 -5.27
N THR A 365 -33.10 26.64 -6.01
CA THR A 365 -31.83 26.00 -6.33
C THR A 365 -30.94 26.93 -7.16
N LYS A 366 -31.51 27.56 -8.20
CA LYS A 366 -30.79 28.52 -9.06
C LYS A 366 -30.33 29.77 -8.28
N SER A 367 -31.23 30.34 -7.52
CA SER A 367 -30.96 31.56 -6.71
C SER A 367 -29.85 31.30 -5.66
N ILE A 368 -29.96 30.22 -4.91
CA ILE A 368 -28.97 29.87 -3.89
C ILE A 368 -27.62 29.51 -4.54
N ALA A 369 -27.59 28.77 -5.64
CA ALA A 369 -26.36 28.45 -6.34
C ALA A 369 -25.59 29.73 -6.74
N LYS A 370 -26.26 30.67 -7.41
CA LYS A 370 -25.67 31.97 -7.79
C LYS A 370 -25.15 32.76 -6.58
N LYS A 371 -25.91 32.78 -5.49
CA LYS A 371 -25.53 33.47 -4.23
C LYS A 371 -24.27 32.85 -3.64
N LEU A 372 -24.20 31.52 -3.55
CA LEU A 372 -23.03 30.77 -2.98
C LEU A 372 -21.79 30.97 -3.82
N ASP A 373 -21.89 30.96 -5.15
CA ASP A 373 -20.76 31.21 -6.04
C ASP A 373 -20.25 32.65 -5.92
N SER A 374 -21.15 33.62 -5.85
CA SER A 374 -20.80 35.04 -5.59
C SER A 374 -20.10 35.20 -4.23
N GLU A 375 -20.60 34.56 -3.19
CA GLU A 375 -19.97 34.59 -1.86
C GLU A 375 -18.59 33.92 -1.86
N LYS A 376 -18.44 32.80 -2.59
CA LYS A 376 -17.14 32.09 -2.78
C LYS A 376 -16.12 33.01 -3.44
N LEU A 377 -16.52 33.71 -4.49
CA LEU A 377 -15.69 34.70 -5.18
C LEU A 377 -15.29 35.86 -4.26
N LYS A 378 -16.24 36.46 -3.56
CA LYS A 378 -15.99 37.55 -2.57
C LYS A 378 -15.00 37.08 -1.49
N ARG A 379 -15.15 35.84 -0.97
CA ARG A 379 -14.22 35.24 0.02
C ARG A 379 -12.82 35.02 -0.58
N LYS A 380 -12.72 34.59 -1.86
CA LYS A 380 -11.44 34.43 -2.56
C LYS A 380 -10.70 35.75 -2.66
N ILE A 381 -11.37 36.83 -3.11
CA ILE A 381 -10.81 38.18 -3.21
C ILE A 381 -10.36 38.69 -1.83
N LYS A 382 -11.22 38.57 -0.80
CA LYS A 382 -10.88 38.99 0.56
C LYS A 382 -9.66 38.27 1.13
N ARG A 383 -9.52 36.96 0.87
CA ARG A 383 -8.36 36.16 1.33
C ARG A 383 -7.03 36.61 0.70
N GLN A 384 -7.06 37.23 -0.47
CA GLN A 384 -5.88 37.78 -1.16
C GLN A 384 -5.41 39.09 -0.57
N SER A 385 -6.28 39.82 0.14
CA SER A 385 -5.94 41.12 0.71
C SER A 385 -4.84 41.03 1.79
N ARG A 386 -3.96 42.03 1.82
CA ARG A 386 -2.86 42.16 2.79
C ARG A 386 -3.34 42.13 4.24
N GLU A 387 -4.45 42.83 4.51
CA GLU A 387 -5.06 42.89 5.85
C GLU A 387 -5.53 41.52 6.34
N PHE A 388 -6.20 40.76 5.47
CA PHE A 388 -6.65 39.42 5.82
C PHE A 388 -5.48 38.48 6.09
N LYS A 389 -4.41 38.54 5.28
CA LYS A 389 -3.17 37.75 5.48
C LYS A 389 -2.52 38.09 6.82
N LYS A 390 -2.41 39.38 7.17
CA LYS A 390 -1.90 39.86 8.47
C LYS A 390 -2.74 39.34 9.64
N LYS A 391 -4.06 39.52 9.60
CA LYS A 391 -5.00 39.02 10.63
C LYS A 391 -4.90 37.49 10.81
N ARG A 392 -4.80 36.73 9.71
CA ARG A 392 -4.63 35.28 9.76
C ARG A 392 -3.33 34.87 10.45
N THR A 393 -2.23 35.55 10.17
CA THR A 393 -0.93 35.34 10.81
C THR A 393 -0.99 35.60 12.32
N GLU A 394 -1.62 36.67 12.74
CA GLU A 394 -1.82 37.00 14.15
C GLU A 394 -2.69 35.96 14.89
N LEU A 395 -3.79 35.54 14.28
CA LEU A 395 -4.64 34.46 14.83
C LEU A 395 -3.86 33.13 14.95
N LYS A 396 -3.02 32.79 13.97
CA LYS A 396 -2.15 31.60 14.03
C LYS A 396 -1.16 31.70 15.19
N LYS A 397 -0.53 32.86 15.39
CA LYS A 397 0.35 33.11 16.53
C LYS A 397 -0.38 32.95 17.88
N LYS A 398 -1.58 33.49 18.00
CA LYS A 398 -2.42 33.35 19.21
C LYS A 398 -2.80 31.89 19.48
N ARG A 399 -3.19 31.15 18.45
CA ARG A 399 -3.52 29.71 18.58
C ARG A 399 -2.33 28.88 19.02
N ASN A 400 -1.18 29.04 18.39
CA ASN A 400 0.05 28.36 18.75
C ASN A 400 0.49 28.66 20.21
N LYS A 401 0.27 29.92 20.67
CA LYS A 401 0.54 30.30 22.08
C LYS A 401 -0.43 29.63 23.05
N LYS A 402 -1.69 29.43 22.65
CA LYS A 402 -2.70 28.72 23.45
C LYS A 402 -2.42 27.20 23.51
N GLU A 403 -2.07 26.57 22.39
CA GLU A 403 -1.72 25.15 22.31
C GLU A 403 -0.44 24.81 23.13
N ARG A 404 0.55 25.72 23.17
CA ARG A 404 1.73 25.58 24.05
C ARG A 404 1.40 25.64 25.55
N ARG A 405 0.29 26.30 25.95
CA ARG A 405 -0.17 26.37 27.35
C ARG A 405 -1.02 25.17 27.77
N LEU A 406 -1.57 24.43 26.81
CA LEU A 406 -2.38 23.25 27.06
C LEU A 406 -1.56 22.03 26.64
N ASN A 407 -0.65 21.57 27.51
CA ASN A 407 -0.08 20.24 27.40
C ASN A 407 -1.17 19.21 27.73
N ILE A 408 -2.02 18.93 26.75
CA ILE A 408 -2.99 17.84 26.86
C ILE A 408 -2.36 16.62 26.18
N HIS A 409 -1.82 15.71 27.00
CA HIS A 409 -1.64 14.33 26.62
C HIS A 409 -3.02 13.70 26.47
N GLU A 410 -3.44 13.44 25.23
CA GLU A 410 -4.56 12.52 25.00
C GLU A 410 -4.10 11.11 25.33
N PRO A 411 -4.78 10.40 26.25
CA PRO A 411 -4.46 9.01 26.53
C PRO A 411 -4.86 8.15 25.32
N VAL A 412 -3.96 7.24 24.96
CA VAL A 412 -4.20 6.20 23.97
C VAL A 412 -5.20 5.21 24.56
N SER A 413 -6.45 5.29 24.15
CA SER A 413 -7.44 4.26 24.40
C SER A 413 -7.96 3.74 23.07
N TYR A 414 -7.57 2.52 22.73
CA TYR A 414 -8.37 1.46 22.09
C TYR A 414 -7.44 0.28 21.78
N GLN A 415 -7.43 -0.70 22.68
CA GLN A 415 -7.07 -2.07 22.35
C GLN A 415 -8.29 -2.69 21.66
N SER A 416 -8.11 -3.11 20.41
CA SER A 416 -9.11 -3.96 19.76
C SER A 416 -8.78 -5.41 20.10
N GLU A 417 -9.64 -6.04 20.86
CA GLU A 417 -9.68 -7.50 20.97
C GLU A 417 -10.00 -8.09 19.60
N VAL A 418 -9.06 -8.88 19.09
CA VAL A 418 -9.29 -9.70 17.91
C VAL A 418 -10.08 -10.93 18.38
N ALA A 419 -11.37 -10.93 18.11
CA ALA A 419 -12.18 -12.12 18.28
C ALA A 419 -11.65 -13.23 17.36
N THR A 420 -11.22 -14.32 17.96
CA THR A 420 -10.90 -15.58 17.30
C THR A 420 -12.18 -16.12 16.69
N ILE A 421 -12.26 -16.16 15.36
CA ILE A 421 -13.35 -16.84 14.67
C ILE A 421 -13.15 -18.32 14.87
N GLY A 422 -14.06 -18.93 15.61
CA GLY A 422 -14.13 -20.38 15.79
C GLY A 422 -14.44 -21.05 14.43
N LEU A 423 -13.54 -21.93 14.02
CA LEU A 423 -13.77 -22.85 12.92
C LEU A 423 -14.76 -23.92 13.41
N SER A 424 -15.94 -23.99 12.79
CA SER A 424 -16.85 -25.12 12.97
C SER A 424 -16.34 -26.31 12.15
N ASP A 425 -15.84 -27.31 12.85
CA ASP A 425 -15.37 -28.57 12.27
C ASP A 425 -16.50 -29.52 11.93
N THR A 426 -16.53 -29.95 10.66
CA THR A 426 -17.06 -31.27 10.29
C THR A 426 -16.40 -31.82 9.03
N GLU A 427 -15.07 -31.71 8.89
CA GLU A 427 -14.37 -32.58 7.96
C GLU A 427 -13.63 -33.67 8.75
N ALA A 428 -13.82 -34.92 8.39
CA ALA A 428 -13.12 -36.05 8.99
C ALA A 428 -11.62 -35.88 8.75
N ILE A 429 -10.88 -35.50 9.79
CA ILE A 429 -9.44 -35.29 9.73
C ILE A 429 -8.78 -36.64 9.57
N THR A 430 -8.31 -36.93 8.35
CA THR A 430 -7.54 -38.17 8.05
C THR A 430 -6.04 -37.81 8.07
N ILE A 431 -5.26 -38.68 8.74
CA ILE A 431 -3.81 -38.55 8.74
C ILE A 431 -3.31 -39.03 7.36
N PRO A 432 -2.56 -38.21 6.60
CA PRO A 432 -2.06 -38.62 5.29
C PRO A 432 -1.02 -39.76 5.43
N SER A 433 -0.97 -40.64 4.44
CA SER A 433 0.06 -41.69 4.39
C SER A 433 1.45 -41.07 4.20
N PRO A 434 2.53 -41.69 4.74
CA PRO A 434 3.90 -41.21 4.51
C PRO A 434 4.25 -41.20 3.02
N LEU A 435 4.86 -40.12 2.55
CA LEU A 435 5.37 -39.99 1.19
C LEU A 435 6.55 -40.96 0.98
N LYS A 436 6.53 -41.71 -0.10
CA LYS A 436 7.59 -42.62 -0.50
C LYS A 436 8.03 -42.29 -1.92
N LEU A 437 9.31 -42.48 -2.23
CA LEU A 437 9.85 -42.49 -3.59
C LEU A 437 9.90 -43.95 -4.06
N ASP A 438 9.06 -44.29 -5.01
CA ASP A 438 8.96 -45.66 -5.58
C ASP A 438 9.40 -45.70 -7.06
N GLY A 439 9.82 -44.59 -7.64
CA GLY A 439 10.27 -44.45 -9.01
C GLY A 439 9.17 -44.13 -10.01
N THR A 440 7.92 -43.93 -9.54
CA THR A 440 6.79 -43.56 -10.41
C THR A 440 6.53 -42.05 -10.40
N GLU A 441 7.31 -41.27 -9.62
CA GLU A 441 7.13 -39.86 -9.42
C GLU A 441 7.52 -39.05 -10.65
N SER A 442 6.72 -38.07 -10.99
CA SER A 442 6.99 -37.07 -12.00
C SER A 442 7.41 -35.75 -11.37
N PHE A 443 8.71 -35.45 -11.41
CA PHE A 443 9.19 -34.15 -10.90
C PHE A 443 8.76 -33.02 -11.82
N THR A 444 7.95 -32.11 -11.29
CA THR A 444 7.42 -30.94 -12.00
C THR A 444 8.00 -29.68 -11.37
N PHE A 445 8.85 -28.98 -12.12
CA PHE A 445 9.51 -27.77 -11.65
C PHE A 445 8.55 -26.61 -11.69
N PHE A 446 8.52 -25.82 -10.64
CA PHE A 446 7.47 -24.84 -10.38
C PHE A 446 8.04 -23.61 -9.68
N ASP A 447 7.60 -22.44 -10.10
CA ASP A 447 7.99 -21.15 -9.55
C ASP A 447 6.84 -20.15 -9.63
N LEU A 448 6.79 -19.18 -8.70
CA LEU A 448 5.82 -18.11 -8.62
C LEU A 448 6.48 -16.75 -8.54
N GLU A 449 6.02 -15.83 -9.39
CA GLU A 449 6.20 -14.41 -9.14
C GLU A 449 4.96 -13.84 -8.45
N THR A 450 5.16 -12.88 -7.55
CA THR A 450 4.10 -12.40 -6.66
C THR A 450 4.17 -10.89 -6.43
N THR A 451 3.09 -10.31 -5.91
CA THR A 451 3.02 -8.87 -5.60
C THR A 451 3.96 -8.43 -4.45
N GLY A 452 4.60 -9.37 -3.76
CA GLY A 452 5.56 -9.11 -2.68
C GLY A 452 5.84 -10.36 -1.85
N LEU A 453 6.63 -10.24 -0.80
CA LEU A 453 7.11 -11.35 0.01
C LEU A 453 6.14 -11.84 1.10
N SER A 454 4.94 -11.28 1.19
CA SER A 454 3.93 -11.70 2.17
C SER A 454 3.28 -13.01 1.75
N ARG A 455 2.96 -13.88 2.71
CA ARG A 455 2.23 -15.14 2.47
C ARG A 455 0.80 -14.94 1.95
N VAL A 456 0.27 -13.73 2.02
CA VAL A 456 -1.04 -13.34 1.48
C VAL A 456 -0.93 -12.55 0.18
N SER A 457 0.28 -12.40 -0.37
CA SER A 457 0.50 -11.74 -1.66
C SER A 457 -0.29 -12.42 -2.78
N ASP A 458 -0.73 -11.63 -3.76
CA ASP A 458 -1.33 -12.18 -4.97
C ASP A 458 -0.23 -12.69 -5.90
N ILE A 459 -0.56 -13.71 -6.69
CA ILE A 459 0.33 -14.27 -7.70
C ILE A 459 0.28 -13.35 -8.92
N THR A 460 1.43 -13.10 -9.53
CA THR A 460 1.57 -12.32 -10.78
C THR A 460 2.00 -13.16 -11.96
N GLN A 461 2.72 -14.26 -11.71
CA GLN A 461 3.07 -15.24 -12.73
C GLN A 461 3.12 -16.64 -12.10
N ILE A 462 2.67 -17.66 -12.81
CA ILE A 462 2.83 -19.08 -12.49
C ILE A 462 3.57 -19.71 -13.64
N ALA A 463 4.67 -20.39 -13.37
CA ALA A 463 5.36 -21.22 -14.35
C ALA A 463 5.58 -22.63 -13.81
N ALA A 464 5.43 -23.62 -14.68
CA ALA A 464 5.77 -25.00 -14.36
C ALA A 464 6.27 -25.73 -15.60
N VAL A 465 7.20 -26.65 -15.40
CA VAL A 465 7.74 -27.49 -16.47
C VAL A 465 7.87 -28.93 -16.01
N HIS A 466 7.41 -29.86 -16.84
CA HIS A 466 7.63 -31.30 -16.68
C HIS A 466 8.11 -31.87 -18.01
N ASP A 467 9.35 -32.31 -18.07
CA ASP A 467 10.06 -32.71 -19.28
C ASP A 467 9.96 -31.61 -20.37
N LYS A 468 9.18 -31.84 -21.44
CA LYS A 468 8.95 -30.90 -22.53
C LYS A 468 7.60 -30.13 -22.39
N LYS A 469 6.76 -30.51 -21.42
CA LYS A 469 5.48 -29.84 -21.18
C LYS A 469 5.73 -28.59 -20.36
N LEU A 470 5.30 -27.45 -20.87
CA LEU A 470 5.43 -26.15 -20.23
C LEU A 470 4.05 -25.57 -19.93
N TYR A 471 3.90 -25.01 -18.73
CA TYR A 471 2.78 -24.18 -18.33
C TYR A 471 3.29 -22.80 -17.94
N GLN A 472 2.64 -21.76 -18.44
CA GLN A 472 2.85 -20.38 -18.03
C GLN A 472 1.54 -19.63 -18.01
N SER A 473 1.32 -18.81 -17.00
CA SER A 473 0.22 -17.86 -16.94
C SER A 473 0.65 -16.58 -16.25
N TYR A 474 0.43 -15.44 -16.89
CA TYR A 474 0.43 -14.16 -16.20
C TYR A 474 -0.92 -13.96 -15.53
N VAL A 475 -0.86 -13.54 -14.27
CA VAL A 475 -2.02 -13.53 -13.38
C VAL A 475 -2.27 -12.10 -12.92
N LEU A 476 -3.40 -11.54 -13.29
CA LEU A 476 -3.75 -10.18 -12.87
C LEU A 476 -3.94 -10.14 -11.35
N PRO A 477 -3.11 -9.40 -10.61
CA PRO A 477 -3.26 -9.28 -9.17
C PRO A 477 -4.44 -8.38 -8.80
N ARG A 478 -5.01 -8.59 -7.63
CA ARG A 478 -6.09 -7.77 -7.07
C ARG A 478 -5.57 -6.64 -6.18
N CYS A 479 -4.29 -6.62 -5.96
CA CYS A 479 -3.58 -5.60 -5.20
C CYS A 479 -2.34 -5.18 -5.98
N ASP A 480 -1.82 -4.03 -5.61
CA ASP A 480 -0.66 -3.46 -6.26
C ASP A 480 0.62 -4.28 -5.99
N ILE A 481 1.49 -4.33 -6.99
CA ILE A 481 2.79 -5.01 -6.90
C ILE A 481 3.75 -4.11 -6.11
N SER A 482 4.51 -4.68 -5.18
CA SER A 482 5.52 -3.90 -4.44
C SER A 482 6.62 -3.41 -5.38
N PHE A 483 7.21 -2.27 -5.05
CA PHE A 483 8.30 -1.72 -5.87
C PHE A 483 9.45 -2.72 -6.03
N GLU A 484 9.84 -3.37 -4.94
CA GLU A 484 10.91 -4.36 -4.92
C GLU A 484 10.59 -5.55 -5.83
N ALA A 485 9.33 -6.03 -5.82
CA ALA A 485 8.89 -7.10 -6.71
C ALA A 485 8.90 -6.65 -8.18
N SER A 486 8.33 -5.48 -8.48
CA SER A 486 8.34 -4.93 -9.84
C SER A 486 9.76 -4.69 -10.37
N LYS A 487 10.67 -4.18 -9.54
CA LYS A 487 12.07 -3.94 -9.91
C LYS A 487 12.81 -5.22 -10.29
N VAL A 488 12.51 -6.30 -9.60
CA VAL A 488 13.20 -7.60 -9.77
C VAL A 488 12.60 -8.37 -10.94
N THR A 489 11.27 -8.43 -11.06
CA THR A 489 10.56 -9.23 -12.07
C THR A 489 10.30 -8.46 -13.37
N GLY A 490 10.39 -7.13 -13.38
CA GLY A 490 9.96 -6.30 -14.50
C GLY A 490 8.45 -6.27 -14.71
N ILE A 491 7.65 -6.85 -13.78
CA ILE A 491 6.19 -6.93 -13.89
C ILE A 491 5.57 -5.70 -13.22
N THR A 492 4.73 -4.98 -13.96
CA THR A 492 3.90 -3.88 -13.47
C THR A 492 2.44 -4.11 -13.84
N CYS A 493 1.51 -3.51 -13.13
CA CYS A 493 0.08 -3.62 -13.45
C CYS A 493 -0.65 -2.29 -13.29
N CYS A 494 -1.61 -2.07 -14.17
CA CYS A 494 -2.59 -0.99 -14.07
C CYS A 494 -3.94 -1.60 -13.71
N LEU A 495 -4.26 -1.65 -12.42
CA LEU A 495 -5.49 -2.28 -11.91
C LEU A 495 -6.76 -1.60 -12.43
N ALA A 496 -6.72 -0.29 -12.69
CA ALA A 496 -7.85 0.45 -13.24
C ALA A 496 -8.23 0.01 -14.66
N LYS A 497 -7.24 -0.48 -15.45
CA LYS A 497 -7.43 -0.96 -16.82
C LYS A 497 -7.48 -2.49 -16.92
N ASN A 498 -7.26 -3.20 -15.81
CA ASN A 498 -7.05 -4.65 -15.79
C ASN A 498 -5.93 -5.09 -16.75
N LYS A 499 -4.84 -4.33 -16.83
CA LYS A 499 -3.70 -4.61 -17.69
C LYS A 499 -2.44 -4.85 -16.89
N MET A 500 -1.60 -5.73 -17.42
CA MET A 500 -0.28 -6.05 -16.88
C MET A 500 0.78 -5.84 -17.96
N TYR A 501 1.94 -5.41 -17.54
CA TYR A 501 3.08 -5.16 -18.41
C TYR A 501 4.30 -5.88 -17.86
N VAL A 502 5.11 -6.43 -18.76
CA VAL A 502 6.41 -7.04 -18.46
C VAL A 502 7.46 -6.25 -19.24
N HIS A 503 8.38 -5.60 -18.54
CA HIS A 503 9.35 -4.67 -19.13
C HIS A 503 8.69 -3.66 -20.09
N GLY A 504 7.55 -3.09 -19.67
CA GLY A 504 6.80 -2.10 -20.44
C GLY A 504 5.96 -2.65 -21.62
N LYS A 505 5.98 -3.96 -21.89
CA LYS A 505 5.16 -4.61 -22.91
C LYS A 505 3.91 -5.22 -22.29
N GLU A 506 2.74 -4.94 -22.86
CA GLU A 506 1.48 -5.52 -22.42
C GLU A 506 1.47 -7.05 -22.62
N VAL A 507 0.97 -7.78 -21.62
CA VAL A 507 0.83 -9.24 -21.67
C VAL A 507 -0.60 -9.65 -21.37
N ASP A 508 -1.03 -10.76 -21.99
CA ASP A 508 -2.33 -11.36 -21.72
C ASP A 508 -2.36 -11.94 -20.29
N THR A 509 -3.43 -11.65 -19.57
CA THR A 509 -3.58 -12.04 -18.18
C THR A 509 -4.85 -12.83 -17.92
N LYS A 510 -4.79 -13.72 -16.94
CA LYS A 510 -5.94 -14.42 -16.39
C LYS A 510 -6.23 -13.96 -14.97
N SER A 511 -7.43 -14.20 -14.48
CA SER A 511 -7.74 -13.99 -13.07
C SER A 511 -6.98 -14.99 -12.18
N GLN A 512 -6.85 -14.68 -10.87
CA GLN A 512 -6.25 -15.60 -9.90
C GLN A 512 -6.93 -16.98 -9.93
N TYR A 513 -8.27 -17.00 -10.01
CA TYR A 513 -9.06 -18.23 -10.04
C TYR A 513 -8.80 -19.06 -11.30
N GLU A 514 -8.89 -18.44 -12.47
CA GLU A 514 -8.69 -19.12 -13.76
C GLU A 514 -7.28 -19.71 -13.88
N SER A 515 -6.26 -18.93 -13.52
CA SER A 515 -4.87 -19.39 -13.58
C SER A 515 -4.61 -20.57 -12.63
N LEU A 516 -5.19 -20.56 -11.43
CA LEU A 516 -5.06 -21.68 -10.49
C LEU A 516 -5.81 -22.91 -10.99
N LEU A 517 -6.98 -22.74 -11.61
CA LEU A 517 -7.73 -23.85 -12.19
C LEU A 517 -6.96 -24.48 -13.36
N ASP A 518 -6.46 -23.67 -14.28
CA ASP A 518 -5.64 -24.14 -15.42
C ASP A 518 -4.35 -24.82 -14.96
N PHE A 519 -3.73 -24.33 -13.88
CA PHE A 519 -2.58 -24.97 -13.29
C PHE A 519 -2.90 -26.36 -12.73
N ILE A 520 -4.04 -26.52 -12.07
CA ILE A 520 -4.52 -27.84 -11.61
C ILE A 520 -4.79 -28.75 -12.80
N GLU A 521 -5.42 -28.25 -13.88
CA GLU A 521 -5.66 -29.05 -15.09
C GLU A 521 -4.35 -29.46 -15.78
N PHE A 522 -3.35 -28.57 -15.83
CA PHE A 522 -2.01 -28.92 -16.28
C PHE A 522 -1.41 -30.06 -15.46
N LEU A 523 -1.49 -29.99 -14.12
CA LEU A 523 -0.96 -31.03 -13.24
C LEU A 523 -1.68 -32.38 -13.42
N LYS A 524 -2.98 -32.41 -13.72
CA LYS A 524 -3.72 -33.64 -14.04
C LYS A 524 -3.18 -34.38 -15.26
N THR A 525 -2.49 -33.68 -16.17
CA THR A 525 -1.86 -34.30 -17.35
C THR A 525 -0.56 -35.05 -17.03
N ILE A 526 -0.10 -34.96 -15.79
CA ILE A 526 1.18 -35.52 -15.32
C ILE A 526 0.88 -36.61 -14.26
N PRO A 527 1.39 -37.82 -14.40
CA PRO A 527 1.15 -38.88 -13.41
C PRO A 527 1.94 -38.60 -12.13
N ASN A 528 1.30 -38.67 -10.97
CA ASN A 528 1.91 -38.48 -9.64
C ASN A 528 2.87 -37.27 -9.53
N PRO A 529 2.46 -36.04 -9.86
CA PRO A 529 3.35 -34.89 -9.89
C PRO A 529 3.84 -34.55 -8.48
N ILE A 530 5.17 -34.39 -8.36
CA ILE A 530 5.83 -33.79 -7.20
C ILE A 530 6.37 -32.44 -7.62
N LEU A 531 5.89 -31.37 -6.97
CA LEU A 531 6.35 -30.01 -7.27
C LEU A 531 7.77 -29.79 -6.74
N VAL A 532 8.65 -29.28 -7.58
CA VAL A 532 10.06 -29.00 -7.25
C VAL A 532 10.32 -27.51 -7.42
N GLY A 533 10.79 -26.85 -6.39
CA GLY A 533 11.13 -25.43 -6.45
C GLY A 533 12.30 -25.08 -5.52
N HIS A 534 12.89 -23.92 -5.74
CA HIS A 534 14.01 -23.43 -4.94
C HIS A 534 13.51 -22.56 -3.78
N ASN A 535 13.70 -23.01 -2.52
CA ASN A 535 13.12 -22.39 -1.31
C ASN A 535 11.57 -22.48 -1.24
N ILE A 536 10.98 -23.37 -1.99
CA ILE A 536 9.53 -23.58 -2.16
C ILE A 536 8.79 -23.76 -0.83
N CYS A 537 9.42 -24.34 0.19
CA CYS A 537 8.84 -24.55 1.52
C CYS A 537 8.49 -23.27 2.26
N ASN A 538 9.24 -22.21 2.03
CA ASN A 538 9.09 -20.98 2.80
C ASN A 538 8.31 -19.91 2.04
N PHE A 539 8.27 -19.98 0.71
CA PHE A 539 7.68 -18.97 -0.15
C PHE A 539 6.54 -19.53 -1.00
N ASP A 540 6.82 -20.20 -2.10
CA ASP A 540 5.84 -20.54 -3.15
C ASP A 540 4.68 -21.39 -2.63
N MET A 541 4.96 -22.48 -1.91
CA MET A 541 3.92 -23.35 -1.37
C MET A 541 3.07 -22.68 -0.30
N ALA A 542 3.62 -21.73 0.44
CA ALA A 542 2.84 -21.00 1.42
C ALA A 542 1.83 -20.05 0.75
N ILE A 543 2.24 -19.35 -0.30
CA ILE A 543 1.37 -18.45 -1.07
C ILE A 543 0.36 -19.26 -1.87
N LEU A 544 0.80 -20.28 -2.62
CA LEU A 544 -0.07 -21.16 -3.40
C LEU A 544 -1.15 -21.81 -2.53
N SER A 545 -0.77 -22.39 -1.38
CA SER A 545 -1.74 -23.02 -0.46
C SER A 545 -2.79 -22.02 0.05
N ASN A 546 -2.39 -20.80 0.36
CA ASN A 546 -3.32 -19.76 0.81
C ASN A 546 -4.27 -19.33 -0.32
N LYS A 547 -3.76 -19.15 -1.54
CA LYS A 547 -4.60 -18.80 -2.70
C LYS A 547 -5.56 -19.94 -3.08
N LEU A 548 -5.10 -21.17 -3.09
CA LEU A 548 -5.96 -22.34 -3.34
C LEU A 548 -7.08 -22.47 -2.30
N LYS A 549 -6.81 -22.18 -1.03
CA LYS A 549 -7.85 -22.16 0.03
C LYS A 549 -8.81 -20.98 -0.15
N GLU A 550 -8.30 -19.80 -0.50
CA GLU A 550 -9.09 -18.61 -0.75
C GLU A 550 -10.16 -18.86 -1.83
N PHE A 551 -9.82 -19.63 -2.87
CA PHE A 551 -10.72 -19.95 -3.98
C PHE A 551 -11.40 -21.33 -3.88
N ASN A 552 -11.30 -22.01 -2.74
CA ASN A 552 -11.83 -23.36 -2.53
C ASN A 552 -11.31 -24.44 -3.50
N LEU A 553 -10.09 -24.26 -4.04
CA LEU A 553 -9.44 -25.19 -4.96
C LEU A 553 -8.44 -26.13 -4.28
N PHE A 554 -8.20 -25.97 -2.97
CA PHE A 554 -7.15 -26.69 -2.25
C PHE A 554 -7.38 -28.22 -2.28
N SER A 555 -8.60 -28.69 -2.10
CA SER A 555 -8.93 -30.13 -2.17
C SER A 555 -8.67 -30.71 -3.55
N SER A 556 -9.06 -29.98 -4.63
CA SER A 556 -8.81 -30.39 -6.01
C SER A 556 -7.31 -30.50 -6.32
N PHE A 557 -6.52 -29.56 -5.82
CA PHE A 557 -5.08 -29.56 -5.93
C PHE A 557 -4.43 -30.73 -5.16
N CYS A 558 -4.87 -31.01 -3.93
CA CYS A 558 -4.36 -32.13 -3.14
C CYS A 558 -4.66 -33.51 -3.75
N ASN A 559 -5.74 -33.63 -4.52
CA ASN A 559 -6.08 -34.87 -5.22
C ASN A 559 -5.18 -35.16 -6.43
N VAL A 560 -4.49 -34.15 -6.93
CA VAL A 560 -3.62 -34.26 -8.12
C VAL A 560 -2.17 -34.34 -7.72
N THR A 561 -1.73 -33.60 -6.70
CA THR A 561 -0.34 -33.41 -6.34
C THR A 561 0.05 -34.31 -5.16
N SER A 562 1.10 -35.12 -5.31
CA SER A 562 1.55 -36.04 -4.26
C SER A 562 2.32 -35.35 -3.13
N GLY A 563 3.07 -34.29 -3.44
CA GLY A 563 3.89 -33.55 -2.48
C GLY A 563 4.82 -32.58 -3.16
N PHE A 564 5.82 -32.08 -2.43
CA PHE A 564 6.80 -31.17 -3.00
C PHE A 564 8.21 -31.34 -2.43
N LEU A 565 9.21 -30.82 -3.16
CA LEU A 565 10.62 -30.92 -2.84
C LEU A 565 11.29 -29.55 -2.90
N ASP A 566 12.07 -29.21 -1.86
CA ASP A 566 12.80 -27.94 -1.76
C ASP A 566 14.26 -28.13 -2.16
N THR A 567 14.63 -27.65 -3.34
CA THR A 567 15.99 -27.77 -3.87
C THR A 567 17.02 -26.97 -3.10
N LEU A 568 16.64 -25.89 -2.39
CA LEU A 568 17.56 -25.17 -1.51
C LEU A 568 18.03 -26.06 -0.34
N LYS A 569 17.10 -26.80 0.27
CA LYS A 569 17.44 -27.74 1.35
C LYS A 569 18.26 -28.92 0.83
N LEU A 570 17.89 -29.42 -0.33
CA LEU A 570 18.62 -30.48 -1.01
C LEU A 570 20.04 -30.04 -1.39
N ALA A 571 20.20 -28.85 -1.97
CA ALA A 571 21.50 -28.26 -2.33
C ALA A 571 22.41 -28.10 -1.11
N LYS A 572 21.90 -27.61 0.01
CA LYS A 572 22.66 -27.48 1.28
C LYS A 572 23.15 -28.84 1.83
N ARG A 573 22.47 -29.92 1.48
CA ARG A 573 22.87 -31.29 1.87
C ARG A 573 23.87 -31.91 0.92
N ILE A 574 23.81 -31.60 -0.37
CA ILE A 574 24.62 -32.21 -1.42
C ILE A 574 25.91 -31.42 -1.66
N PHE A 575 25.83 -30.10 -1.71
CA PHE A 575 26.96 -29.24 -2.05
C PHE A 575 27.64 -28.69 -0.80
N PRO A 576 28.94 -28.92 -0.59
CA PRO A 576 29.68 -28.40 0.55
C PRO A 576 29.72 -26.88 0.55
N ARG A 577 29.64 -26.27 1.76
CA ARG A 577 29.62 -24.82 1.91
C ARG A 577 30.88 -24.12 1.40
N ASN A 578 32.02 -24.78 1.49
CA ASN A 578 33.31 -24.29 1.03
C ASN A 578 33.44 -24.27 -0.48
N GLU A 579 32.56 -24.96 -1.22
CA GLU A 579 32.58 -25.00 -2.67
C GLU A 579 31.66 -23.95 -3.33
N VAL A 580 30.71 -23.36 -2.60
CA VAL A 580 29.74 -22.43 -3.16
C VAL A 580 29.76 -21.09 -2.39
N ASP A 581 29.73 -19.97 -3.10
CA ASP A 581 29.64 -18.63 -2.49
C ASP A 581 28.34 -18.46 -1.71
N ASN A 582 27.26 -18.90 -2.31
CA ASN A 582 25.92 -18.94 -1.71
C ASN A 582 25.06 -20.01 -2.37
N TYR A 583 23.90 -20.31 -1.78
CA TYR A 583 22.95 -21.29 -2.31
C TYR A 583 21.81 -20.66 -3.11
N LYS A 584 21.99 -19.47 -3.71
CA LYS A 584 21.02 -18.92 -4.64
C LYS A 584 20.96 -19.78 -5.91
N GLN A 585 19.79 -19.88 -6.51
CA GLN A 585 19.58 -20.68 -7.71
C GLN A 585 20.54 -20.28 -8.84
N SER A 586 20.64 -18.96 -9.13
CA SER A 586 21.55 -18.44 -10.15
C SER A 586 23.02 -18.82 -9.92
N THR A 587 23.50 -18.74 -8.67
CA THR A 587 24.88 -19.14 -8.33
C THR A 587 25.12 -20.63 -8.53
N LEU A 588 24.15 -21.48 -8.15
CA LEU A 588 24.26 -22.92 -8.32
C LEU A 588 24.22 -23.33 -9.80
N ILE A 589 23.35 -22.69 -10.58
CA ILE A 589 23.21 -22.95 -12.02
C ILE A 589 24.48 -22.52 -12.76
N LEU A 590 24.98 -21.31 -12.52
CA LEU A 590 26.25 -20.86 -13.14
C LEU A 590 27.39 -21.80 -12.81
N LYS A 591 27.52 -22.25 -11.57
CA LYS A 591 28.64 -23.09 -11.13
C LYS A 591 28.55 -24.52 -11.64
N TYR A 592 27.39 -25.17 -11.58
CA TYR A 592 27.27 -26.61 -11.80
C TYR A 592 26.69 -26.98 -13.17
N VAL A 593 26.04 -26.04 -13.86
CA VAL A 593 25.46 -26.21 -15.20
C VAL A 593 26.20 -25.35 -16.23
N GLY A 594 26.84 -24.25 -15.81
CA GLY A 594 27.56 -23.31 -16.68
C GLY A 594 26.66 -22.44 -17.55
N MET A 595 25.44 -22.22 -17.11
CA MET A 595 24.45 -21.40 -17.82
C MET A 595 24.19 -20.07 -17.05
N GLU A 596 24.13 -18.97 -17.80
CA GLU A 596 23.53 -17.72 -17.34
C GLU A 596 22.10 -17.64 -17.82
N TYR A 597 21.19 -17.09 -17.01
CA TYR A 597 19.79 -16.91 -17.34
C TYR A 597 19.22 -15.67 -16.62
N SER A 598 18.12 -15.16 -17.11
CA SER A 598 17.40 -14.03 -16.49
C SER A 598 16.65 -14.49 -15.24
N ALA A 599 17.30 -14.40 -14.08
CA ALA A 599 16.66 -14.72 -12.81
C ALA A 599 15.46 -13.80 -12.55
N HIS A 600 14.44 -14.35 -11.88
CA HIS A 600 13.16 -13.68 -11.60
C HIS A 600 12.22 -13.55 -12.82
N ASN A 601 12.42 -14.41 -13.81
CA ASN A 601 11.42 -14.77 -14.79
C ASN A 601 11.04 -16.23 -14.52
N ALA A 602 9.83 -16.46 -14.02
CA ALA A 602 9.42 -17.78 -13.53
C ALA A 602 9.63 -18.92 -14.57
N ILE A 603 9.52 -18.65 -15.89
CA ILE A 603 9.83 -19.67 -16.92
C ILE A 603 11.31 -20.03 -16.94
N GLU A 604 12.18 -19.03 -17.00
CA GLU A 604 13.62 -19.27 -17.04
C GLU A 604 14.10 -19.91 -15.73
N ASP A 605 13.48 -19.52 -14.61
CA ASP A 605 13.75 -20.10 -13.30
C ASP A 605 13.39 -21.60 -13.27
N VAL A 606 12.21 -22.03 -13.72
CA VAL A 606 11.83 -23.45 -13.72
C VAL A 606 12.63 -24.29 -14.70
N GLN A 607 12.96 -23.76 -15.89
CA GLN A 607 13.75 -24.47 -16.89
C GLN A 607 15.20 -24.68 -16.43
N SER A 608 15.83 -23.62 -15.92
CA SER A 608 17.20 -23.70 -15.42
C SER A 608 17.28 -24.59 -14.17
N LEU A 609 16.27 -24.56 -13.28
CA LEU A 609 16.17 -25.46 -12.14
C LEU A 609 16.03 -26.93 -12.57
N GLN A 610 15.23 -27.20 -13.61
CA GLN A 610 15.10 -28.53 -14.19
C GLN A 610 16.46 -29.08 -14.65
N HIS A 611 17.25 -28.27 -15.36
CA HIS A 611 18.60 -28.66 -15.79
C HIS A 611 19.52 -28.97 -14.61
N LEU A 612 19.57 -28.10 -13.61
CA LEU A 612 20.38 -28.30 -12.40
C LEU A 612 19.97 -29.57 -11.65
N PHE A 613 18.66 -29.78 -11.48
CA PHE A 613 18.14 -30.94 -10.76
C PHE A 613 18.49 -32.26 -11.46
N HIS A 614 18.22 -32.38 -12.76
CA HIS A 614 18.49 -33.60 -13.52
C HIS A 614 19.99 -33.92 -13.60
N GLN A 615 20.85 -32.93 -13.77
CA GLN A 615 22.28 -33.15 -13.90
C GLN A 615 22.98 -33.45 -12.57
N LYS A 616 22.56 -32.82 -11.46
CA LYS A 616 23.33 -32.82 -10.20
C LYS A 616 22.59 -33.28 -8.96
N MET A 617 21.27 -33.25 -8.94
CA MET A 617 20.50 -33.43 -7.69
C MET A 617 19.66 -34.70 -7.68
N LYS A 618 19.12 -35.14 -8.81
CA LYS A 618 18.15 -36.24 -8.92
C LYS A 618 18.64 -37.52 -8.24
N ASN A 619 19.88 -37.94 -8.53
CA ASN A 619 20.44 -39.18 -7.99
C ASN A 619 20.71 -39.15 -6.48
N ASN A 620 20.74 -37.94 -5.89
CA ASN A 620 20.96 -37.74 -4.47
C ASN A 620 19.63 -37.44 -3.71
N CYS A 621 18.50 -37.41 -4.40
CA CYS A 621 17.21 -37.19 -3.80
C CYS A 621 16.75 -38.42 -3.01
N LYS A 622 16.27 -38.25 -1.81
CA LYS A 622 15.77 -39.30 -0.91
C LYS A 622 14.36 -38.99 -0.46
N HIS A 623 13.58 -39.99 -0.04
CA HIS A 623 12.25 -39.78 0.53
C HIS A 623 12.23 -38.74 1.66
N ILE A 624 13.31 -38.62 2.41
CA ILE A 624 13.46 -37.61 3.47
C ILE A 624 13.47 -36.18 2.93
N ASP A 625 13.67 -35.94 1.65
CA ASP A 625 13.65 -34.60 1.06
C ASP A 625 12.24 -34.13 0.66
N LEU A 626 11.30 -35.07 0.58
CA LEU A 626 9.91 -34.78 0.25
C LEU A 626 9.15 -34.11 1.40
N HIS A 627 8.22 -33.28 1.04
CA HIS A 627 7.28 -32.60 1.95
C HIS A 627 5.84 -32.90 1.54
N SER A 628 5.00 -33.20 2.53
CA SER A 628 3.57 -33.34 2.31
C SER A 628 2.97 -32.06 1.76
N ILE A 629 1.99 -32.17 0.89
CA ILE A 629 1.21 -31.04 0.38
C ILE A 629 0.57 -30.21 1.51
N TYR A 630 0.30 -30.82 2.65
CA TYR A 630 -0.26 -30.18 3.84
C TYR A 630 0.80 -29.50 4.73
N TYR A 631 2.10 -29.51 4.35
CA TYR A 631 3.18 -28.99 5.18
C TYR A 631 2.92 -27.56 5.70
N CYS A 632 2.53 -26.66 4.82
CA CYS A 632 2.30 -25.25 5.18
C CYS A 632 1.14 -25.08 6.17
N SER A 633 0.06 -25.83 5.97
CA SER A 633 -1.10 -25.83 6.87
C SER A 633 -0.78 -26.45 8.23
N CYS A 634 -0.06 -27.59 8.24
CA CYS A 634 0.31 -28.26 9.48
C CYS A 634 1.32 -27.45 10.30
N LYS A 635 2.27 -26.78 9.63
CA LYS A 635 3.29 -25.97 10.28
C LYS A 635 2.69 -24.86 11.14
N SER A 636 1.68 -24.15 10.64
CA SER A 636 1.04 -23.06 11.38
C SER A 636 0.29 -23.52 12.63
N THR A 637 -0.14 -24.79 12.69
CA THR A 637 -0.85 -25.33 13.86
C THR A 637 0.07 -25.46 15.09
N TYR A 638 1.37 -25.43 14.90
CA TYR A 638 2.36 -25.54 15.98
C TYR A 638 2.94 -24.21 16.46
N ASP A 639 2.53 -23.08 15.86
CA ASP A 639 3.16 -21.77 16.14
C ASP A 639 3.08 -21.38 17.62
N SER A 640 1.95 -21.65 18.31
CA SER A 640 1.78 -21.38 19.75
C SER A 640 2.74 -22.21 20.61
N LEU A 641 2.87 -23.51 20.32
CA LEU A 641 3.76 -24.40 21.09
C LEU A 641 5.24 -24.06 20.90
N VAL A 642 5.60 -23.58 19.69
CA VAL A 642 6.97 -23.14 19.40
C VAL A 642 7.27 -21.79 20.05
N GLN A 643 6.35 -20.85 20.03
CA GLN A 643 6.49 -19.55 20.68
C GLN A 643 6.62 -19.67 22.19
N ASN A 644 5.82 -20.55 22.81
CA ASN A 644 5.86 -20.84 24.24
C ASN A 644 7.04 -21.75 24.62
N LYS A 645 7.89 -22.13 23.66
CA LYS A 645 9.04 -23.03 23.88
C LYS A 645 8.68 -24.40 24.48
N THR A 646 7.43 -24.79 24.38
CA THR A 646 6.93 -26.08 24.89
C THR A 646 7.51 -27.24 24.08
N VAL A 647 7.60 -27.09 22.77
CA VAL A 647 8.15 -28.09 21.84
C VAL A 647 9.20 -27.46 20.93
N SER A 648 10.24 -28.21 20.59
CA SER A 648 11.27 -27.72 19.71
C SER A 648 10.72 -27.49 18.30
N ARG A 649 11.15 -26.39 17.66
CA ARG A 649 10.79 -26.07 16.29
C ARG A 649 11.10 -27.20 15.30
N ASP A 650 12.23 -27.90 15.50
CA ASP A 650 12.64 -29.01 14.64
C ASP A 650 11.64 -30.18 14.69
N THR A 651 11.16 -30.55 15.88
CA THR A 651 10.15 -31.61 16.02
C THR A 651 8.84 -31.22 15.31
N CYS A 652 8.35 -29.99 15.52
CA CYS A 652 7.15 -29.48 14.85
C CYS A 652 7.29 -29.47 13.33
N MET A 653 8.47 -29.10 12.83
CA MET A 653 8.76 -29.12 11.39
C MET A 653 8.79 -30.52 10.80
N ARG A 654 9.30 -31.52 11.54
CA ARG A 654 9.28 -32.94 11.13
C ARG A 654 7.84 -33.47 11.05
N LEU A 655 7.00 -33.13 12.03
CA LEU A 655 5.58 -33.49 12.01
C LEU A 655 4.88 -32.86 10.82
N ALA A 656 5.01 -31.55 10.66
CA ALA A 656 4.39 -30.82 9.56
C ALA A 656 4.85 -31.35 8.19
N LYS A 657 6.12 -31.74 8.05
CA LYS A 657 6.68 -32.31 6.83
C LYS A 657 5.97 -33.57 6.39
N ASN A 658 5.50 -34.36 7.33
CA ASN A 658 4.71 -35.55 7.10
C ASN A 658 3.20 -35.29 7.02
N GLY A 659 2.78 -34.02 7.02
CA GLY A 659 1.35 -33.65 6.96
C GLY A 659 0.61 -33.84 8.29
N ILE A 660 1.33 -33.99 9.39
CA ILE A 660 0.73 -34.15 10.72
C ILE A 660 0.54 -32.76 11.34
N SER A 661 -0.71 -32.43 11.68
CA SER A 661 -1.09 -31.19 12.38
C SER A 661 -1.24 -31.44 13.88
N LEU A 662 -1.36 -30.35 14.65
CA LEU A 662 -1.66 -30.44 16.08
C LEU A 662 -2.97 -31.21 16.36
N SER A 663 -4.00 -31.03 15.53
CA SER A 663 -5.27 -31.74 15.65
C SER A 663 -5.13 -33.26 15.49
N HIS A 664 -4.23 -33.72 14.61
CA HIS A 664 -3.93 -35.15 14.49
C HIS A 664 -3.34 -35.73 15.77
N LEU A 665 -2.45 -34.95 16.44
CA LEU A 665 -1.87 -35.38 17.73
C LEU A 665 -2.91 -35.39 18.85
N GLN A 666 -3.82 -34.40 18.87
CA GLN A 666 -4.93 -34.35 19.83
C GLN A 666 -5.85 -35.54 19.66
N ILE A 667 -6.22 -35.87 18.40
CA ILE A 667 -7.05 -37.05 18.10
C ILE A 667 -6.33 -38.35 18.49
N ALA A 668 -5.04 -38.49 18.17
CA ALA A 668 -4.27 -39.66 18.55
C ALA A 668 -4.20 -39.82 20.09
N ASN A 669 -4.00 -38.73 20.83
CA ASN A 669 -4.01 -38.72 22.29
C ASN A 669 -5.36 -39.04 22.90
N SER A 670 -6.46 -38.58 22.30
CA SER A 670 -7.83 -38.87 22.80
C SER A 670 -8.27 -40.30 22.56
N ARG A 671 -7.75 -40.96 21.53
CA ARG A 671 -8.10 -42.34 21.14
C ARG A 671 -7.30 -43.39 21.91
N ASP A 672 -6.02 -43.12 22.20
CA ASP A 672 -5.14 -44.05 22.89
C ASP A 672 -4.11 -43.30 23.72
N ALA A 673 -3.85 -43.74 24.95
CA ALA A 673 -2.82 -43.14 25.83
C ALA A 673 -1.41 -43.19 25.22
N ASN A 674 -1.11 -44.15 24.33
CA ASN A 674 0.11 -44.26 23.55
C ASN A 674 -0.04 -43.77 22.11
N GLY A 675 -1.20 -43.20 21.72
CA GLY A 675 -1.55 -42.85 20.35
C GLY A 675 -0.52 -41.95 19.66
N ILE A 676 -0.02 -40.90 20.36
CA ILE A 676 1.04 -40.02 19.83
C ILE A 676 2.35 -40.80 19.60
N LYS A 677 2.70 -41.69 20.52
CA LYS A 677 3.91 -42.50 20.42
C LYS A 677 3.86 -43.48 19.24
N LEU A 678 2.71 -44.11 19.03
CA LEU A 678 2.48 -45.00 17.88
C LEU A 678 2.52 -44.24 16.56
N LEU A 679 1.91 -43.06 16.52
CA LEU A 679 1.96 -42.18 15.36
C LEU A 679 3.40 -41.75 15.05
N PHE A 680 4.20 -41.39 16.03
CA PHE A 680 5.61 -41.04 15.84
C PHE A 680 6.43 -42.22 15.29
N GLN A 681 6.17 -43.45 15.76
CA GLN A 681 6.82 -44.65 15.23
C GLN A 681 6.50 -44.88 13.75
N GLU A 682 5.24 -44.75 13.36
CA GLU A 682 4.79 -44.91 11.98
C GLU A 682 5.51 -43.97 11.01
N PHE A 683 5.75 -42.71 11.45
CA PHE A 683 6.40 -41.69 10.64
C PHE A 683 7.91 -41.55 10.89
N ASN A 684 8.54 -42.51 11.56
CA ASN A 684 9.95 -42.46 11.92
C ASN A 684 10.41 -41.17 12.62
N ILE A 685 9.53 -40.65 13.50
CA ILE A 685 9.79 -39.48 14.32
C ILE A 685 10.29 -39.95 15.71
N PRO A 686 11.31 -39.30 16.31
CA PRO A 686 11.79 -39.70 17.63
C PRO A 686 10.69 -39.66 18.71
N THR A 687 10.41 -40.80 19.34
CA THR A 687 9.31 -40.94 20.31
C THR A 687 9.56 -40.27 21.65
N LYS A 688 10.80 -39.84 21.94
CA LYS A 688 11.18 -39.17 23.19
C LYS A 688 10.38 -37.89 23.47
N THR A 689 9.88 -37.23 22.43
CA THR A 689 9.14 -35.99 22.54
C THR A 689 7.61 -36.19 22.59
N ALA A 690 7.11 -37.41 22.47
CA ALA A 690 5.66 -37.70 22.52
C ALA A 690 5.06 -37.29 23.88
N SER A 691 5.77 -37.55 25.00
CA SER A 691 5.32 -37.17 26.33
C SER A 691 5.16 -35.65 26.54
N ILE A 692 5.92 -34.83 25.81
CA ILE A 692 5.82 -33.38 25.88
C ILE A 692 4.46 -32.91 25.33
N PHE A 693 4.01 -33.50 24.22
CA PHE A 693 2.68 -33.20 23.66
C PHE A 693 1.56 -33.69 24.56
N VAL A 694 1.68 -34.88 25.18
CA VAL A 694 0.71 -35.39 26.15
C VAL A 694 0.57 -34.41 27.33
N SER A 695 1.69 -33.94 27.89
CA SER A 695 1.69 -32.97 28.99
C SER A 695 1.10 -31.63 28.55
N ALA A 696 1.40 -31.14 27.33
CA ALA A 696 0.84 -29.91 26.80
C ALA A 696 -0.69 -29.96 26.68
N PHE A 697 -1.22 -31.11 26.23
CA PHE A 697 -2.70 -31.30 26.12
C PHE A 697 -3.40 -31.47 27.47
N ALA A 698 -2.67 -31.94 28.50
CA ALA A 698 -3.22 -32.04 29.85
C ALA A 698 -3.33 -30.68 30.57
N THR A 699 -2.55 -29.69 30.14
CA THR A 699 -2.59 -28.31 30.69
C THR A 699 -3.64 -27.42 30.03
N GLU A 700 -4.18 -27.82 28.87
CA GLU A 700 -5.24 -27.10 28.16
C GLU A 700 -6.67 -27.59 28.52
N GLN A 701 -6.80 -28.67 29.29
CA GLN A 701 -8.05 -29.15 29.89
C GLN A 701 -8.20 -28.61 31.32
#